data_b92e0c81e6c34ae1b3da1e09384c7925
#
_entry.id   b92e0c81e6c34ae1b3da1e09384c7925
#
_cell.length_a   1.000
_cell.length_b   1.000
_cell.length_c   1.000
_cell.angle_alpha   90.00
_cell.angle_beta   90.00
_cell.angle_gamma   90.00
#
_symmetry.space_group_name_H-M   'P 1'
#
loop_
_entity.id
_entity.type
_entity.pdbx_description
1 polymer ?
#
loop_
_entity_poly.entity_id
_entity_poly.type
_entity_poly.pdbx_seq_one_letter_code
_entity_poly.pdbx_strand_id
1 'polypeptide(L)'
;MKRELTLKLFGPPKVVFQQKDIRFSFSKMEALFYYLAVSGEVNRDEIAGILWGDKENQVARKNLRNTVYQANKIFEGDVIVSPSRSSLALNPELNLSLDVQLFERDPISNLHLYQGDFLEGFYVKDDEDFDQWASRKRSAYKQLYIESCYQKIDKEGLGDPGIESLLHHLVELDEFEEKNYQLLMEYYRVHHQLGKFFETYYKLVDLLDRELNVRPSRVIEELYHSVLEAKRTRKQSNRVNVRELPFFGRKQELSQLEEYLSLVEKGEAVGPLLVMGQSGTGKKRLLRQLVLLSNRSFSFVKLEGKVGSRQEEGGIWDDLKASLEKVSGGLEAPPLGKADNLPAVRKHLQRLSQEKPLLILLENAQWMDAASFNKVKQLEEKSSGERWQLIVTAEGPLPEFLVTFFGSLKVERRLSQLELTNFDPSESRLLLQGQLGQIEPALIEQMMEWSEGSPFLLSSYIEEWKEKESLEPLPDIIQAYLSQELGDLSSEEESLLHYLSCFHKPISMSILADLTATDLSVLTALLDPLAQRGIISIVEEGEDLLVQFCKQLVAMYFYQLLSPARRRLFHQQIAQKLEETLEDSTDLLFYKEIAYQYKQSQNLLRSLSFELTYLEEILQLEHELFPIYSKGEEVGVSDGKNSHLDIFGELSRLRRELDQLFSRHQKDRDYKYLQLRYLYLEGRYFIRSGEYQKGIHDIQKVISYARELKRLDFLLEGYRQIIYYCIQTENISEMAYYTDLALEDAIQANNHEAIAIQLRLKGLYHLMVGDEEQATRHLYRSIDCFSLTNSMQAKYAIQIAASLAYLAEIEQVRGHFQVAVTHLEEVLRLVGDQSVDSVRVVFEIDLGIAYYWKGDLVQARFYFDRAQKVLSGVRFPWKEELLEFYQSLIACHFGEQEKVATYLARKEGTMKQTTNARDKGMVCYLLAFLAAQKEQGEQPVPALSSFLKEDKGYYKKLAEQHLTPYRDRPFLKRLKVL
;
A
#
# COMPACT_ATOMS: atom_id res chain seq x y z
N MET A 1 14.08 21.67 -55.78
CA MET A 1 13.16 21.43 -54.66
C MET A 1 13.07 22.71 -53.87
N LYS A 2 11.83 23.20 -53.59
CA LYS A 2 11.67 24.38 -52.72
C LYS A 2 12.20 24.03 -51.33
N ARG A 3 12.94 24.95 -50.72
CA ARG A 3 13.47 24.76 -49.36
C ARG A 3 12.30 24.82 -48.34
N GLU A 4 12.13 23.81 -47.51
CA GLU A 4 11.03 23.71 -46.56
C GLU A 4 11.38 24.40 -45.24
N LEU A 5 10.49 25.27 -44.76
CA LEU A 5 10.62 26.02 -43.53
C LEU A 5 9.33 25.89 -42.75
N THR A 6 9.40 25.27 -41.54
CA THR A 6 8.26 25.08 -40.64
C THR A 6 8.46 25.91 -39.38
N LEU A 7 7.46 26.73 -39.04
CA LEU A 7 7.42 27.47 -37.79
C LEU A 7 6.23 27.02 -36.95
N LYS A 8 6.49 26.71 -35.73
CA LYS A 8 5.47 26.48 -34.71
C LYS A 8 5.59 27.60 -33.68
N LEU A 9 4.56 28.47 -33.62
CA LEU A 9 4.53 29.67 -32.79
C LEU A 9 3.45 29.59 -31.69
N PHE A 10 2.59 28.59 -31.68
CA PHE A 10 1.69 28.26 -30.58
C PHE A 10 2.44 27.38 -29.59
N GLY A 11 2.52 27.84 -28.32
CA GLY A 11 3.39 27.29 -27.29
C GLY A 11 4.83 27.83 -27.41
N PRO A 12 5.85 27.14 -26.84
CA PRO A 12 7.27 27.50 -26.98
C PRO A 12 7.68 27.51 -28.45
N PRO A 13 8.17 28.66 -28.98
CA PRO A 13 8.41 28.80 -30.43
C PRO A 13 9.52 27.87 -30.92
N LYS A 14 9.29 27.25 -32.10
CA LYS A 14 10.20 26.30 -32.74
C LYS A 14 10.31 26.55 -34.22
N VAL A 15 11.54 26.57 -34.73
CA VAL A 15 11.88 26.76 -36.16
C VAL A 15 12.61 25.55 -36.70
N VAL A 16 12.06 24.94 -37.75
CA VAL A 16 12.63 23.77 -38.41
C VAL A 16 12.88 24.11 -39.89
N PHE A 17 14.14 23.99 -40.32
CA PHE A 17 14.51 24.21 -41.72
C PHE A 17 15.18 22.97 -42.32
N GLN A 18 14.59 22.44 -43.39
CA GLN A 18 15.05 21.22 -44.05
C GLN A 18 15.24 20.05 -43.06
N GLN A 19 14.27 19.84 -42.16
CA GLN A 19 14.24 18.81 -41.11
C GLN A 19 15.29 18.99 -39.98
N LYS A 20 15.95 20.17 -39.88
CA LYS A 20 16.87 20.51 -38.79
C LYS A 20 16.29 21.61 -37.93
N ASP A 21 16.36 21.45 -36.63
CA ASP A 21 16.01 22.50 -35.66
C ASP A 21 17.01 23.64 -35.74
N ILE A 22 16.53 24.85 -35.94
CA ILE A 22 17.34 26.07 -36.01
C ILE A 22 17.38 26.74 -34.64
N ARG A 23 18.57 27.03 -34.16
CA ARG A 23 18.81 27.85 -32.98
C ARG A 23 19.45 29.17 -33.38
N PHE A 24 18.81 30.22 -32.93
CA PHE A 24 19.32 31.58 -33.21
C PHE A 24 20.38 31.97 -32.17
N SER A 25 21.25 32.87 -32.54
CA SER A 25 22.36 33.29 -31.68
C SER A 25 21.96 34.28 -30.57
N PHE A 26 20.85 35.01 -30.73
CA PHE A 26 20.29 35.95 -29.74
C PHE A 26 18.82 36.28 -30.02
N SER A 27 18.08 36.71 -28.98
CA SER A 27 16.64 36.87 -28.97
C SER A 27 16.08 37.90 -29.97
N LYS A 28 16.77 39.01 -30.21
CA LYS A 28 16.35 40.00 -31.24
C LYS A 28 16.36 39.45 -32.67
N MET A 29 17.21 38.44 -32.96
CA MET A 29 17.17 37.76 -34.25
C MET A 29 15.97 36.83 -34.36
N GLU A 30 15.62 36.12 -33.32
CA GLU A 30 14.40 35.33 -33.25
C GLU A 30 13.18 36.20 -33.39
N ALA A 31 13.11 37.30 -32.65
CA ALA A 31 12.03 38.26 -32.72
C ALA A 31 11.83 38.84 -34.12
N LEU A 32 12.92 39.23 -34.81
CA LEU A 32 12.86 39.65 -36.21
C LEU A 32 12.23 38.56 -37.08
N PHE A 33 12.69 37.33 -36.89
CA PHE A 33 12.27 36.21 -37.71
C PHE A 33 10.76 35.88 -37.49
N TYR A 34 10.31 35.87 -36.26
CA TYR A 34 8.91 35.63 -35.92
C TYR A 34 8.01 36.78 -36.37
N TYR A 35 8.48 38.01 -36.21
CA TYR A 35 7.74 39.17 -36.68
C TYR A 35 7.51 39.13 -38.20
N LEU A 36 8.55 38.85 -38.97
CA LEU A 36 8.45 38.72 -40.45
C LEU A 36 7.58 37.54 -40.87
N ALA A 37 7.64 36.44 -40.16
CA ALA A 37 6.82 35.26 -40.47
C ALA A 37 5.32 35.52 -40.32
N VAL A 38 4.93 36.27 -39.29
CA VAL A 38 3.52 36.57 -38.96
C VAL A 38 3.03 37.79 -39.71
N SER A 39 3.85 38.85 -39.85
CA SER A 39 3.43 40.14 -40.43
C SER A 39 3.69 40.21 -41.93
N GLY A 40 4.46 39.30 -42.52
CA GLY A 40 4.77 39.26 -43.93
C GLY A 40 5.81 40.31 -44.32
N GLU A 41 5.53 41.12 -45.38
CA GLU A 41 6.38 42.21 -45.85
C GLU A 41 6.24 43.42 -44.91
N VAL A 42 7.34 43.88 -44.33
CA VAL A 42 7.37 44.95 -43.31
C VAL A 42 8.36 46.02 -43.67
N ASN A 43 8.06 47.28 -43.31
CA ASN A 43 8.97 48.42 -43.52
C ASN A 43 10.21 48.28 -42.58
N ARG A 44 11.41 48.54 -43.12
CA ARG A 44 12.67 48.46 -42.37
C ARG A 44 12.74 49.39 -41.18
N ASP A 45 12.14 50.60 -41.33
CA ASP A 45 12.19 51.56 -40.26
C ASP A 45 11.22 51.18 -39.13
N GLU A 46 10.09 50.62 -39.51
CA GLU A 46 9.12 50.08 -38.54
C GLU A 46 9.77 48.95 -37.67
N ILE A 47 10.30 47.88 -38.27
CA ILE A 47 10.91 46.78 -37.53
C ILE A 47 12.20 47.20 -36.82
N ALA A 48 12.96 48.16 -37.32
CA ALA A 48 14.10 48.71 -36.64
C ALA A 48 13.70 49.50 -35.39
N GLY A 49 12.57 50.23 -35.46
CA GLY A 49 11.97 50.90 -34.30
C GLY A 49 11.44 49.94 -33.26
N ILE A 50 10.78 48.87 -33.68
CA ILE A 50 10.23 47.82 -32.76
C ILE A 50 11.38 47.14 -32.02
N LEU A 51 12.44 46.69 -32.68
CA LEU A 51 13.50 45.89 -32.07
C LEU A 51 14.68 46.70 -31.50
N TRP A 52 14.85 47.96 -31.79
CA TRP A 52 15.91 48.82 -31.28
C TRP A 52 15.41 50.26 -31.07
N GLY A 53 14.21 50.42 -30.54
CA GLY A 53 13.60 51.73 -30.24
C GLY A 53 14.38 52.60 -29.29
N ASP A 54 15.21 51.99 -28.43
CA ASP A 54 16.15 52.67 -27.53
C ASP A 54 17.40 53.25 -28.19
N LYS A 55 17.60 52.97 -29.47
CA LYS A 55 18.80 53.41 -30.24
C LYS A 55 18.48 54.48 -31.27
N GLU A 56 19.43 55.32 -31.57
CA GLU A 56 19.32 56.27 -32.70
C GLU A 56 19.04 55.56 -34.02
N ASN A 57 18.19 56.13 -34.86
CA ASN A 57 17.74 55.51 -36.13
C ASN A 57 18.87 54.95 -37.00
N GLN A 58 20.02 55.60 -37.06
CA GLN A 58 21.15 55.13 -37.85
C GLN A 58 21.78 53.85 -37.23
N VAL A 59 21.86 53.78 -35.92
CA VAL A 59 22.36 52.59 -35.20
C VAL A 59 21.34 51.44 -35.29
N ALA A 60 20.06 51.70 -35.13
CA ALA A 60 18.99 50.72 -35.27
C ALA A 60 18.99 50.07 -36.64
N ARG A 61 19.11 50.87 -37.71
CA ARG A 61 19.20 50.36 -39.12
C ARG A 61 20.47 49.57 -39.37
N LYS A 62 21.60 49.93 -38.73
CA LYS A 62 22.85 49.15 -38.80
C LYS A 62 22.71 47.82 -38.12
N ASN A 63 22.10 47.78 -36.93
CA ASN A 63 21.83 46.57 -36.16
C ASN A 63 20.88 45.63 -36.93
N LEU A 64 19.81 46.16 -37.51
CA LEU A 64 18.90 45.40 -38.33
C LEU A 64 19.58 44.75 -39.53
N ARG A 65 20.46 45.50 -40.23
CA ARG A 65 21.21 44.97 -41.38
C ARG A 65 22.17 43.84 -40.98
N ASN A 66 22.82 43.99 -39.84
CA ASN A 66 23.69 42.95 -39.31
C ASN A 66 22.91 41.71 -38.88
N THR A 67 21.76 41.87 -38.26
CA THR A 67 20.85 40.81 -37.83
C THR A 67 20.32 40.01 -39.02
N VAL A 68 19.88 40.69 -40.08
CA VAL A 68 19.47 40.04 -41.34
C VAL A 68 20.63 39.25 -41.98
N TYR A 69 21.81 39.83 -42.01
CA TYR A 69 22.99 39.13 -42.55
C TYR A 69 23.33 37.86 -41.74
N GLN A 70 23.28 37.97 -40.41
CA GLN A 70 23.57 36.84 -39.55
C GLN A 70 22.45 35.77 -39.61
N ALA A 71 21.19 36.17 -39.72
CA ALA A 71 20.06 35.24 -39.87
C ALA A 71 20.27 34.43 -41.18
N ASN A 72 20.49 35.10 -42.32
CA ASN A 72 20.71 34.43 -43.60
C ASN A 72 21.95 33.51 -43.62
N LYS A 73 22.97 33.82 -42.78
CA LYS A 73 24.11 32.95 -42.60
C LYS A 73 23.79 31.65 -41.84
N ILE A 74 22.90 31.70 -40.84
CA ILE A 74 22.44 30.51 -40.10
C ILE A 74 21.68 29.54 -41.03
N PHE A 75 20.89 30.06 -41.93
CA PHE A 75 20.13 29.27 -42.90
C PHE A 75 20.92 28.87 -44.17
N GLU A 76 22.20 29.23 -44.23
CA GLU A 76 23.05 29.00 -45.41
C GLU A 76 22.41 29.49 -46.72
N GLY A 77 21.71 30.63 -46.69
CA GLY A 77 21.05 31.22 -47.86
C GLY A 77 20.08 32.34 -47.53
N ASP A 78 19.52 32.97 -48.54
CA ASP A 78 18.65 34.16 -48.44
C ASP A 78 17.27 33.77 -47.97
N VAL A 79 17.06 33.57 -46.66
CA VAL A 79 15.76 33.31 -46.02
C VAL A 79 15.01 34.61 -45.73
N ILE A 80 15.75 35.67 -45.36
CA ILE A 80 15.20 37.05 -45.27
C ILE A 80 15.69 37.82 -46.48
N VAL A 81 14.73 38.31 -47.29
CA VAL A 81 14.99 39.08 -48.54
C VAL A 81 14.49 40.49 -48.41
N SER A 82 14.91 41.35 -49.36
CA SER A 82 14.50 42.74 -49.49
C SER A 82 13.68 42.91 -50.80
N PRO A 83 12.34 42.76 -50.72
CA PRO A 83 11.50 42.97 -51.92
C PRO A 83 11.64 44.39 -52.49
N SER A 84 11.86 45.39 -51.62
CA SER A 84 12.18 46.77 -51.99
C SER A 84 13.37 47.30 -51.15
N ARG A 85 13.82 48.57 -51.50
CA ARG A 85 14.88 49.26 -50.71
C ARG A 85 14.43 49.57 -49.26
N SER A 86 13.11 49.66 -49.02
CA SER A 86 12.52 50.05 -47.74
C SER A 86 11.85 48.90 -46.98
N SER A 87 11.75 47.67 -47.56
CA SER A 87 11.06 46.58 -46.96
C SER A 87 11.93 45.33 -46.72
N LEU A 88 11.46 44.46 -45.79
CA LEU A 88 11.98 43.12 -45.50
C LEU A 88 10.83 42.13 -45.51
N ALA A 89 11.08 40.90 -45.95
CA ALA A 89 10.15 39.79 -45.92
C ALA A 89 10.91 38.46 -45.87
N LEU A 90 10.22 37.39 -45.49
CA LEU A 90 10.74 36.02 -45.71
C LEU A 90 10.69 35.74 -47.22
N ASN A 91 11.66 35.00 -47.73
CA ASN A 91 11.80 34.66 -49.12
C ASN A 91 10.56 33.91 -49.65
N PRO A 92 9.79 34.42 -50.64
CA PRO A 92 8.59 33.76 -51.13
C PRO A 92 8.85 32.44 -51.88
N GLU A 93 10.11 32.19 -52.23
CA GLU A 93 10.50 30.90 -52.84
C GLU A 93 10.53 29.75 -51.79
N LEU A 94 10.51 30.04 -50.48
CA LEU A 94 10.45 29.04 -49.42
C LEU A 94 9.04 28.41 -49.40
N ASN A 95 9.02 27.11 -49.09
CA ASN A 95 7.79 26.43 -48.73
C ASN A 95 7.56 26.65 -47.25
N LEU A 96 6.88 27.74 -46.90
CA LEU A 96 6.60 28.12 -45.52
C LEU A 96 5.37 27.41 -44.98
N SER A 97 5.52 26.67 -43.88
CA SER A 97 4.44 26.14 -43.08
C SER A 97 4.43 26.85 -41.74
N LEU A 98 3.40 27.62 -41.45
CA LEU A 98 3.27 28.42 -40.23
C LEU A 98 1.96 28.08 -39.55
N ASP A 99 2.01 27.56 -38.34
CA ASP A 99 0.86 27.08 -37.58
C ASP A 99 -0.19 28.18 -37.36
N VAL A 100 0.22 29.38 -36.98
CA VAL A 100 -0.69 30.52 -36.79
C VAL A 100 -1.41 30.92 -38.09
N GLN A 101 -0.76 30.84 -39.24
CA GLN A 101 -1.39 31.12 -40.54
C GLN A 101 -2.41 30.03 -40.96
N LEU A 102 -2.06 28.77 -40.71
CA LEU A 102 -2.97 27.65 -40.97
C LEU A 102 -4.21 27.76 -40.05
N PHE A 103 -3.98 28.15 -38.80
CA PHE A 103 -5.04 28.39 -37.84
C PHE A 103 -5.94 29.59 -38.25
N GLU A 104 -5.38 30.75 -38.59
CA GLU A 104 -6.15 31.91 -39.04
C GLU A 104 -7.01 31.61 -40.28
N ARG A 105 -6.54 30.75 -41.21
CA ARG A 105 -7.26 30.40 -42.43
C ARG A 105 -8.51 29.55 -42.21
N ASP A 106 -8.45 28.59 -41.33
CA ASP A 106 -9.54 27.73 -40.92
C ASP A 106 -9.40 27.32 -39.45
N PRO A 107 -9.84 28.19 -38.53
CA PRO A 107 -9.65 27.97 -37.11
C PRO A 107 -10.37 26.71 -36.61
N ILE A 108 -11.56 26.42 -37.06
CA ILE A 108 -12.39 25.29 -36.58
C ILE A 108 -11.73 23.94 -36.89
N SER A 109 -11.21 23.76 -38.12
CA SER A 109 -10.55 22.51 -38.50
C SER A 109 -9.15 22.36 -37.89
N ASN A 110 -8.51 23.47 -37.52
CA ASN A 110 -7.13 23.51 -37.03
C ASN A 110 -7.00 23.82 -35.53
N LEU A 111 -8.03 23.65 -34.74
CA LEU A 111 -7.97 23.83 -33.25
C LEU A 111 -6.80 23.07 -32.61
N HIS A 112 -6.44 21.91 -33.15
CA HIS A 112 -5.34 21.08 -32.65
C HIS A 112 -3.97 21.74 -32.76
N LEU A 113 -3.83 22.81 -33.56
CA LEU A 113 -2.58 23.54 -33.67
C LEU A 113 -2.33 24.48 -32.50
N TYR A 114 -3.38 24.93 -31.80
CA TYR A 114 -3.26 25.80 -30.62
C TYR A 114 -2.88 24.98 -29.43
N GLN A 115 -1.58 24.77 -29.23
CA GLN A 115 -1.00 23.95 -28.13
C GLN A 115 -0.53 24.77 -26.92
N GLY A 116 -0.71 26.09 -26.96
CA GLY A 116 -0.35 27.03 -25.92
C GLY A 116 -0.41 28.46 -26.48
N ASP A 117 -0.10 29.43 -25.65
CA ASP A 117 -0.15 30.84 -26.05
C ASP A 117 0.87 31.15 -27.16
N PHE A 118 0.53 32.11 -27.99
CA PHE A 118 1.42 32.59 -29.07
C PHE A 118 2.77 33.09 -28.46
N LEU A 119 3.91 32.54 -28.94
CA LEU A 119 5.26 32.79 -28.45
C LEU A 119 5.37 32.59 -26.90
N GLU A 120 4.85 31.51 -26.38
CA GLU A 120 4.86 31.22 -24.96
C GLU A 120 6.30 31.11 -24.42
N GLY A 121 6.57 31.83 -23.32
CA GLY A 121 7.91 31.84 -22.71
C GLY A 121 8.99 32.64 -23.47
N PHE A 122 8.65 33.21 -24.67
CA PHE A 122 9.56 34.04 -25.40
C PHE A 122 9.32 35.52 -25.15
N TYR A 123 10.37 36.22 -24.78
CA TYR A 123 10.38 37.69 -24.60
C TYR A 123 11.76 38.25 -24.99
N VAL A 124 11.76 39.54 -25.38
CA VAL A 124 13.00 40.22 -25.76
C VAL A 124 13.38 41.20 -24.66
N LYS A 125 14.55 41.02 -24.07
CA LYS A 125 15.03 41.89 -22.99
C LYS A 125 15.15 43.33 -23.48
N ASP A 126 14.63 44.27 -22.71
CA ASP A 126 14.68 45.72 -22.95
C ASP A 126 14.00 46.15 -24.28
N ASP A 127 12.87 45.52 -24.65
CA ASP A 127 12.14 45.74 -25.90
C ASP A 127 10.62 45.68 -25.68
N GLU A 128 10.04 46.79 -25.19
CA GLU A 128 8.62 46.86 -24.84
C GLU A 128 7.71 46.82 -26.07
N ASP A 129 8.13 47.36 -27.24
CA ASP A 129 7.29 47.44 -28.43
C ASP A 129 7.06 46.05 -29.08
N PHE A 130 8.08 45.19 -29.05
CA PHE A 130 7.93 43.81 -29.52
C PHE A 130 7.02 43.01 -28.57
N ASP A 131 7.21 43.14 -27.28
CA ASP A 131 6.40 42.43 -26.27
C ASP A 131 4.92 42.89 -26.30
N GLN A 132 4.66 44.19 -26.56
CA GLN A 132 3.30 44.68 -26.79
C GLN A 132 2.68 44.07 -28.07
N TRP A 133 3.45 44.00 -29.17
CA TRP A 133 2.97 43.34 -30.39
C TRP A 133 2.65 41.87 -30.14
N ALA A 134 3.56 41.14 -29.49
CA ALA A 134 3.37 39.74 -29.16
C ALA A 134 2.16 39.54 -28.24
N SER A 135 1.96 40.41 -27.23
CA SER A 135 0.83 40.37 -26.32
C SER A 135 -0.51 40.64 -27.05
N ARG A 136 -0.57 41.61 -27.96
CA ARG A 136 -1.78 41.83 -28.80
C ARG A 136 -2.11 40.62 -29.66
N LYS A 137 -1.09 40.01 -30.29
CA LYS A 137 -1.29 38.82 -31.11
C LYS A 137 -1.72 37.62 -30.25
N ARG A 138 -1.13 37.46 -29.07
CA ARG A 138 -1.49 36.42 -28.09
C ARG A 138 -2.97 36.54 -27.72
N SER A 139 -3.41 37.73 -27.31
CA SER A 139 -4.82 37.98 -26.97
C SER A 139 -5.76 37.73 -28.16
N ALA A 140 -5.38 38.14 -29.36
CA ALA A 140 -6.20 37.95 -30.56
C ALA A 140 -6.34 36.47 -30.92
N TYR A 141 -5.25 35.68 -30.87
CA TYR A 141 -5.30 34.25 -31.14
C TYR A 141 -6.05 33.47 -30.05
N LYS A 142 -5.88 33.84 -28.78
CA LYS A 142 -6.66 33.27 -27.70
C LYS A 142 -8.16 33.49 -27.88
N GLN A 143 -8.55 34.70 -28.20
CA GLN A 143 -9.95 35.06 -28.51
C GLN A 143 -10.49 34.25 -29.69
N LEU A 144 -9.75 34.23 -30.79
CA LEU A 144 -10.13 33.45 -32.00
C LEU A 144 -10.27 31.95 -31.67
N TYR A 145 -9.42 31.42 -30.86
CA TYR A 145 -9.49 30.03 -30.44
C TYR A 145 -10.76 29.76 -29.62
N ILE A 146 -11.05 30.58 -28.63
CA ILE A 146 -12.26 30.44 -27.79
C ILE A 146 -13.53 30.53 -28.64
N GLU A 147 -13.61 31.52 -29.55
CA GLU A 147 -14.75 31.67 -30.45
C GLU A 147 -14.93 30.46 -31.37
N SER A 148 -13.84 29.93 -31.89
CA SER A 148 -13.85 28.77 -32.80
C SER A 148 -14.21 27.48 -32.05
N CYS A 149 -13.84 27.36 -30.76
CA CYS A 149 -14.30 26.27 -29.91
C CYS A 149 -15.81 26.31 -29.71
N TYR A 150 -16.38 27.48 -29.40
CA TYR A 150 -17.83 27.61 -29.27
C TYR A 150 -18.55 27.29 -30.59
N GLN A 151 -18.05 27.78 -31.74
CA GLN A 151 -18.62 27.45 -33.04
C GLN A 151 -18.57 25.95 -33.36
N LYS A 152 -17.50 25.28 -32.97
CA LYS A 152 -17.39 23.82 -33.12
C LYS A 152 -18.39 23.09 -32.24
N ILE A 153 -18.53 23.51 -30.97
CA ILE A 153 -19.48 22.94 -30.02
C ILE A 153 -20.93 23.12 -30.54
N ASP A 154 -21.25 24.31 -31.05
CA ASP A 154 -22.58 24.59 -31.62
C ASP A 154 -22.86 23.72 -32.87
N LYS A 155 -21.85 23.47 -33.68
CA LYS A 155 -21.99 22.69 -34.92
C LYS A 155 -22.10 21.19 -34.69
N GLU A 156 -21.27 20.61 -33.80
CA GLU A 156 -21.17 19.17 -33.55
C GLU A 156 -22.16 18.73 -32.45
N GLY A 157 -22.51 19.65 -31.55
CA GLY A 157 -23.41 19.41 -30.43
C GLY A 157 -22.73 18.70 -29.25
N LEU A 158 -23.30 18.84 -28.08
CA LEU A 158 -22.75 18.26 -26.84
C LEU A 158 -22.85 16.71 -26.75
N GLY A 159 -23.37 16.04 -27.80
CA GLY A 159 -23.44 14.57 -27.85
C GLY A 159 -22.15 13.90 -28.35
N ASP A 160 -21.20 14.65 -28.91
CA ASP A 160 -19.95 14.09 -29.43
C ASP A 160 -18.92 13.91 -28.32
N PRO A 161 -18.38 12.69 -28.10
CA PRO A 161 -17.35 12.43 -27.07
C PRO A 161 -16.06 13.24 -27.25
N GLY A 162 -15.74 13.68 -28.48
CA GLY A 162 -14.55 14.49 -28.76
C GLY A 162 -14.60 15.91 -28.18
N ILE A 163 -15.76 16.37 -27.75
CA ILE A 163 -15.96 17.72 -27.22
C ILE A 163 -15.51 17.84 -25.75
N GLU A 164 -15.45 16.72 -24.97
CA GLU A 164 -15.06 16.76 -23.57
C GLU A 164 -13.69 17.41 -23.37
N SER A 165 -12.68 17.01 -24.14
CA SER A 165 -11.34 17.58 -24.06
C SER A 165 -11.28 19.07 -24.42
N LEU A 166 -12.12 19.49 -25.33
CA LEU A 166 -12.24 20.88 -25.76
C LEU A 166 -12.84 21.76 -24.66
N LEU A 167 -13.88 21.26 -23.97
CA LEU A 167 -14.53 21.94 -22.86
C LEU A 167 -13.60 22.07 -21.65
N HIS A 168 -12.81 21.04 -21.36
CA HIS A 168 -11.79 21.13 -20.32
C HIS A 168 -10.76 22.19 -20.62
N HIS A 169 -10.26 22.23 -21.86
CA HIS A 169 -9.27 23.23 -22.25
C HIS A 169 -9.84 24.67 -22.22
N LEU A 170 -11.12 24.86 -22.53
CA LEU A 170 -11.79 26.15 -22.37
C LEU A 170 -11.85 26.60 -20.91
N VAL A 171 -12.14 25.68 -19.98
CA VAL A 171 -12.13 25.98 -18.54
C VAL A 171 -10.71 26.33 -18.06
N GLU A 172 -9.66 25.63 -18.54
CA GLU A 172 -8.27 25.94 -18.22
C GLU A 172 -7.80 27.29 -18.77
N LEU A 173 -8.28 27.69 -19.96
CA LEU A 173 -7.92 28.96 -20.59
C LEU A 173 -8.57 30.17 -19.90
N ASP A 174 -9.76 29.99 -19.37
CA ASP A 174 -10.48 31.05 -18.64
C ASP A 174 -11.29 30.44 -17.51
N GLU A 175 -10.65 30.38 -16.33
CA GLU A 175 -11.19 29.76 -15.12
C GLU A 175 -12.39 30.52 -14.53
N PHE A 176 -12.57 31.82 -14.87
CA PHE A 176 -13.67 32.62 -14.36
C PHE A 176 -14.84 32.76 -15.34
N GLU A 177 -14.74 32.24 -16.56
CA GLU A 177 -15.83 32.27 -17.52
C GLU A 177 -16.85 31.17 -17.23
N GLU A 178 -17.92 31.55 -16.55
CA GLU A 178 -18.99 30.62 -16.12
C GLU A 178 -19.67 29.86 -17.32
N LYS A 179 -19.66 30.42 -18.50
CA LYS A 179 -20.19 29.77 -19.70
C LYS A 179 -19.44 28.47 -20.03
N ASN A 180 -18.15 28.42 -19.80
CA ASN A 180 -17.34 27.21 -20.00
C ASN A 180 -17.78 26.07 -19.05
N TYR A 181 -18.01 26.39 -17.78
CA TYR A 181 -18.54 25.45 -16.80
C TYR A 181 -19.98 25.03 -17.13
N GLN A 182 -20.83 25.96 -17.57
CA GLN A 182 -22.19 25.64 -17.98
C GLN A 182 -22.19 24.59 -19.11
N LEU A 183 -21.40 24.81 -20.18
CA LEU A 183 -21.28 23.87 -21.29
C LEU A 183 -20.73 22.51 -20.87
N LEU A 184 -19.73 22.48 -19.99
CA LEU A 184 -19.16 21.25 -19.44
C LEU A 184 -20.19 20.49 -18.57
N MET A 185 -20.94 21.20 -17.74
CA MET A 185 -22.04 20.62 -16.97
C MET A 185 -23.15 20.08 -17.89
N GLU A 186 -23.55 20.83 -18.92
CA GLU A 186 -24.53 20.35 -19.89
C GLU A 186 -24.05 19.13 -20.68
N TYR A 187 -22.77 19.08 -21.05
CA TYR A 187 -22.15 17.91 -21.65
C TYR A 187 -22.27 16.68 -20.73
N TYR A 188 -21.90 16.78 -19.46
CA TYR A 188 -22.05 15.70 -18.49
C TYR A 188 -23.50 15.30 -18.24
N ARG A 189 -24.43 16.24 -18.30
CA ARG A 189 -25.88 15.97 -18.23
C ARG A 189 -26.35 15.13 -19.42
N VAL A 190 -25.92 15.47 -20.65
CA VAL A 190 -26.26 14.74 -21.86
C VAL A 190 -25.71 13.31 -21.86
N HIS A 191 -24.47 13.14 -21.38
CA HIS A 191 -23.79 11.85 -21.27
C HIS A 191 -24.13 11.06 -20.00
N HIS A 192 -25.11 11.51 -19.21
CA HIS A 192 -25.53 10.87 -17.96
C HIS A 192 -24.43 10.72 -16.89
N GLN A 193 -23.36 11.48 -16.98
CA GLN A 193 -22.24 11.48 -16.04
C GLN A 193 -22.50 12.43 -14.87
N LEU A 194 -23.54 12.12 -14.06
CA LEU A 194 -24.00 13.01 -12.99
C LEU A 194 -22.93 13.30 -11.92
N GLY A 195 -22.01 12.37 -11.67
CA GLY A 195 -20.89 12.58 -10.74
C GLY A 195 -20.01 13.76 -11.19
N LYS A 196 -19.53 13.73 -12.44
CA LYS A 196 -18.73 14.83 -13.01
C LYS A 196 -19.50 16.14 -13.15
N PHE A 197 -20.82 16.08 -13.38
CA PHE A 197 -21.70 17.25 -13.39
C PHE A 197 -21.66 18.00 -12.06
N PHE A 198 -21.84 17.28 -10.94
CA PHE A 198 -21.81 17.88 -9.62
C PHE A 198 -20.40 18.35 -9.23
N GLU A 199 -19.38 17.57 -9.56
CA GLU A 199 -17.97 17.95 -9.35
C GLU A 199 -17.63 19.28 -10.04
N THR A 200 -18.06 19.44 -11.29
CA THR A 200 -17.85 20.69 -12.05
C THR A 200 -18.55 21.88 -11.40
N TYR A 201 -19.78 21.69 -10.91
CA TYR A 201 -20.50 22.72 -10.18
C TYR A 201 -19.77 23.15 -8.91
N TYR A 202 -19.35 22.17 -8.09
CA TYR A 202 -18.67 22.47 -6.83
C TYR A 202 -17.30 23.13 -7.04
N LYS A 203 -16.56 22.72 -8.07
CA LYS A 203 -15.30 23.40 -8.45
C LYS A 203 -15.51 24.87 -8.78
N LEU A 204 -16.57 25.18 -9.53
CA LEU A 204 -16.90 26.58 -9.84
C LEU A 204 -17.32 27.35 -8.59
N VAL A 205 -18.15 26.74 -7.72
CA VAL A 205 -18.58 27.39 -6.46
C VAL A 205 -17.38 27.72 -5.60
N ASP A 206 -16.47 26.76 -5.39
CA ASP A 206 -15.26 26.94 -4.59
C ASP A 206 -14.33 28.02 -5.19
N LEU A 207 -14.13 28.02 -6.50
CA LEU A 207 -13.31 29.02 -7.19
C LEU A 207 -13.90 30.44 -7.03
N LEU A 208 -15.20 30.63 -7.27
CA LEU A 208 -15.86 31.94 -7.19
C LEU A 208 -15.95 32.45 -5.75
N ASP A 209 -16.17 31.57 -4.79
CA ASP A 209 -16.21 31.97 -3.37
C ASP A 209 -14.81 32.34 -2.88
N ARG A 210 -13.78 31.53 -3.16
CA ARG A 210 -12.42 31.77 -2.70
C ARG A 210 -11.77 33.01 -3.33
N GLU A 211 -11.90 33.19 -4.65
CA GLU A 211 -11.17 34.25 -5.36
C GLU A 211 -11.96 35.56 -5.48
N LEU A 212 -13.29 35.49 -5.56
CA LEU A 212 -14.15 36.65 -5.85
C LEU A 212 -15.21 36.90 -4.77
N ASN A 213 -15.43 35.96 -3.84
CA ASN A 213 -16.47 35.99 -2.81
C ASN A 213 -17.88 36.24 -3.42
N VAL A 214 -18.17 35.56 -4.54
CA VAL A 214 -19.46 35.63 -5.24
C VAL A 214 -20.01 34.22 -5.47
N ARG A 215 -21.34 34.12 -5.62
CA ARG A 215 -22.02 32.87 -5.98
C ARG A 215 -22.07 32.70 -7.50
N PRO A 216 -22.22 31.48 -8.01
CA PRO A 216 -22.44 31.22 -9.43
C PRO A 216 -23.67 31.97 -9.95
N SER A 217 -23.67 32.23 -11.24
CA SER A 217 -24.78 32.87 -11.90
C SER A 217 -26.08 32.07 -11.78
N ARG A 218 -27.20 32.77 -11.83
CA ARG A 218 -28.52 32.17 -11.72
C ARG A 218 -28.76 31.03 -12.76
N VAL A 219 -28.15 31.12 -13.93
CA VAL A 219 -28.27 30.10 -14.98
C VAL A 219 -27.65 28.78 -14.55
N ILE A 220 -26.49 28.82 -13.93
CA ILE A 220 -25.79 27.63 -13.40
C ILE A 220 -26.54 27.06 -12.19
N GLU A 221 -27.04 27.91 -11.30
CA GLU A 221 -27.86 27.47 -10.17
C GLU A 221 -29.15 26.81 -10.65
N GLU A 222 -29.85 27.41 -11.65
CA GLU A 222 -31.05 26.80 -12.24
C GLU A 222 -30.74 25.47 -12.95
N LEU A 223 -29.62 25.36 -13.65
CA LEU A 223 -29.15 24.11 -14.26
C LEU A 223 -28.89 23.03 -13.18
N TYR A 224 -28.18 23.38 -12.12
CA TYR A 224 -27.92 22.51 -10.97
C TYR A 224 -29.22 22.04 -10.33
N HIS A 225 -30.15 22.96 -10.00
CA HIS A 225 -31.43 22.63 -9.41
C HIS A 225 -32.34 21.81 -10.33
N SER A 226 -32.31 22.06 -11.65
CA SER A 226 -33.09 21.29 -12.63
C SER A 226 -32.69 19.80 -12.65
N VAL A 227 -31.38 19.52 -12.54
CA VAL A 227 -30.86 18.16 -12.50
C VAL A 227 -31.18 17.50 -11.16
N LEU A 228 -31.13 18.26 -10.05
CA LEU A 228 -31.56 17.79 -8.73
C LEU A 228 -33.05 17.46 -8.70
N GLU A 229 -33.89 18.32 -9.29
CA GLU A 229 -35.34 18.09 -9.35
C GLU A 229 -35.69 16.94 -10.32
N ALA A 230 -35.04 16.84 -11.46
CA ALA A 230 -35.17 15.70 -12.36
C ALA A 230 -34.76 14.38 -11.69
N LYS A 231 -33.71 14.40 -10.83
CA LYS A 231 -33.32 13.27 -9.98
C LYS A 231 -34.38 12.97 -8.92
N ARG A 232 -35.02 14.01 -8.34
CA ARG A 232 -36.16 13.89 -7.41
C ARG A 232 -37.42 13.37 -8.10
N THR A 233 -37.73 13.88 -9.30
CA THR A 233 -38.92 13.49 -10.09
C THR A 233 -38.76 12.12 -10.71
N ARG A 234 -37.54 11.75 -11.16
CA ARG A 234 -37.21 10.35 -11.54
C ARG A 234 -37.31 9.38 -10.37
N LYS A 235 -36.93 9.78 -9.15
CA LYS A 235 -37.25 9.01 -7.93
C LYS A 235 -38.76 8.91 -7.67
N GLN A 236 -39.58 9.84 -8.15
CA GLN A 236 -41.04 9.78 -8.03
C GLN A 236 -41.69 9.04 -9.21
N SER A 237 -41.15 9.10 -10.43
CA SER A 237 -41.70 8.42 -11.61
C SER A 237 -41.11 6.99 -11.82
N ASN A 238 -39.91 6.70 -11.35
CA ASN A 238 -39.38 5.35 -11.21
C ASN A 238 -39.83 4.65 -9.90
N ARG A 239 -41.01 5.01 -9.40
CA ARG A 239 -41.80 4.09 -8.59
C ARG A 239 -42.45 2.99 -9.45
N VAL A 240 -41.71 2.53 -10.44
CA VAL A 240 -41.88 1.22 -11.03
C VAL A 240 -41.12 0.26 -10.11
N ASN A 241 -41.85 -0.35 -9.17
CA ASN A 241 -41.50 -1.57 -8.45
C ASN A 241 -39.99 -1.81 -8.21
N VAL A 242 -39.32 -0.95 -7.47
CA VAL A 242 -38.16 -1.40 -6.68
C VAL A 242 -38.83 -2.37 -5.69
N ARG A 243 -38.66 -3.66 -5.88
CA ARG A 243 -39.01 -4.69 -4.91
C ARG A 243 -38.15 -4.39 -3.70
N GLU A 244 -38.69 -3.57 -2.78
CA GLU A 244 -38.03 -3.35 -1.49
C GLU A 244 -37.76 -4.74 -0.92
N LEU A 245 -36.49 -5.01 -0.61
CA LEU A 245 -36.11 -6.25 0.03
C LEU A 245 -37.06 -6.49 1.22
N PRO A 246 -37.55 -7.69 1.48
CA PRO A 246 -38.42 -7.96 2.62
C PRO A 246 -37.73 -7.52 3.92
N PHE A 247 -38.50 -7.10 4.90
CA PHE A 247 -38.00 -6.77 6.23
C PHE A 247 -37.34 -8.03 6.83
N PHE A 248 -36.12 -7.89 7.30
CA PHE A 248 -35.34 -9.04 7.77
C PHE A 248 -34.76 -8.76 9.16
N GLY A 249 -34.63 -9.80 9.98
CA GLY A 249 -34.04 -9.72 11.32
C GLY A 249 -34.86 -8.89 12.31
N ARG A 250 -34.20 -8.32 13.30
CA ARG A 250 -34.78 -7.37 14.27
C ARG A 250 -35.95 -7.92 15.11
N LYS A 251 -35.95 -9.20 15.38
CA LYS A 251 -37.08 -9.85 16.13
C LYS A 251 -37.18 -9.34 17.57
N GLN A 252 -36.04 -9.09 18.21
CA GLN A 252 -36.00 -8.60 19.59
C GLN A 252 -36.47 -7.16 19.66
N GLU A 253 -35.99 -6.32 18.74
CA GLU A 253 -36.38 -4.92 18.67
C GLU A 253 -37.86 -4.74 18.32
N LEU A 254 -38.38 -5.56 17.41
CA LEU A 254 -39.82 -5.57 17.13
C LEU A 254 -40.66 -5.99 18.36
N SER A 255 -40.24 -7.01 19.08
CA SER A 255 -40.97 -7.46 20.31
C SER A 255 -40.95 -6.36 21.38
N GLN A 256 -39.85 -5.63 21.56
CA GLN A 256 -39.79 -4.49 22.50
C GLN A 256 -40.71 -3.34 22.05
N LEU A 257 -40.77 -3.08 20.73
CA LEU A 257 -41.66 -2.08 20.17
C LEU A 257 -43.13 -2.48 20.34
N GLU A 258 -43.47 -3.74 20.12
CA GLU A 258 -44.84 -4.27 20.35
C GLU A 258 -45.24 -4.19 21.82
N GLU A 259 -44.37 -4.49 22.75
CA GLU A 259 -44.58 -4.32 24.20
C GLU A 259 -44.83 -2.84 24.53
N TYR A 260 -43.98 -1.92 24.05
CA TYR A 260 -44.15 -0.50 24.23
C TYR A 260 -45.49 -0.01 23.69
N LEU A 261 -45.89 -0.42 22.49
CA LEU A 261 -47.17 -0.05 21.90
C LEU A 261 -48.36 -0.60 22.70
N SER A 262 -48.28 -1.82 23.25
CA SER A 262 -49.30 -2.41 24.09
C SER A 262 -49.52 -1.57 25.37
N LEU A 263 -48.49 -1.02 25.98
CA LEU A 263 -48.56 -0.14 27.13
C LEU A 263 -49.23 1.20 26.75
N VAL A 264 -48.88 1.78 25.61
CA VAL A 264 -49.52 3.01 25.10
C VAL A 264 -51.00 2.80 24.81
N GLU A 265 -51.38 1.66 24.20
CA GLU A 265 -52.78 1.31 23.88
C GLU A 265 -53.65 1.16 25.13
N LYS A 266 -53.09 0.59 26.19
CA LYS A 266 -53.74 0.45 27.50
C LYS A 266 -53.88 1.78 28.26
N GLY A 267 -53.21 2.86 27.78
CA GLY A 267 -53.21 4.16 28.46
C GLY A 267 -52.33 4.19 29.70
N GLU A 268 -51.35 3.31 29.80
CA GLU A 268 -50.35 3.34 30.87
C GLU A 268 -49.41 4.54 30.67
N ALA A 269 -48.93 5.10 31.76
CA ALA A 269 -48.03 6.27 31.71
C ALA A 269 -46.62 5.88 31.24
N VAL A 270 -46.45 5.77 29.92
CA VAL A 270 -45.18 5.49 29.25
C VAL A 270 -44.61 6.80 28.70
N GLY A 271 -43.36 7.04 28.92
CA GLY A 271 -42.67 8.22 28.34
C GLY A 271 -42.29 8.03 26.89
N PRO A 272 -41.62 9.02 26.28
CA PRO A 272 -41.09 8.96 24.92
C PRO A 272 -40.16 7.77 24.68
N LEU A 273 -40.19 7.22 23.45
CA LEU A 273 -39.25 6.20 23.00
C LEU A 273 -38.16 6.83 22.15
N LEU A 274 -36.90 6.67 22.56
CA LEU A 274 -35.73 7.05 21.81
C LEU A 274 -35.15 5.83 21.09
N VAL A 275 -35.10 5.88 19.77
CA VAL A 275 -34.44 4.87 18.91
C VAL A 275 -33.12 5.42 18.43
N MET A 276 -32.03 4.92 18.99
CA MET A 276 -30.65 5.29 18.65
C MET A 276 -30.05 4.30 17.66
N GLY A 277 -29.05 4.73 16.92
CA GLY A 277 -28.25 3.87 16.05
C GLY A 277 -27.49 4.67 15.02
N GLN A 278 -26.39 4.13 14.51
CA GLN A 278 -25.60 4.77 13.45
C GLN A 278 -26.38 4.88 12.14
N SER A 279 -25.88 5.71 11.21
CA SER A 279 -26.39 5.79 9.85
C SER A 279 -26.35 4.40 9.18
N GLY A 280 -27.40 4.06 8.42
CA GLY A 280 -27.46 2.76 7.74
C GLY A 280 -27.98 1.57 8.58
N THR A 281 -28.16 1.68 9.90
CA THR A 281 -28.64 0.59 10.77
C THR A 281 -30.11 0.20 10.57
N GLY A 282 -30.88 0.98 9.79
CA GLY A 282 -32.24 0.64 9.44
C GLY A 282 -33.32 1.27 10.32
N LYS A 283 -33.03 2.34 11.09
CA LYS A 283 -34.00 3.07 11.94
C LYS A 283 -35.30 3.41 11.22
N LYS A 284 -35.23 4.05 10.05
CA LYS A 284 -36.43 4.41 9.25
C LYS A 284 -37.21 3.19 8.80
N ARG A 285 -36.54 2.09 8.48
CA ARG A 285 -37.19 0.86 8.02
C ARG A 285 -37.90 0.15 9.16
N LEU A 286 -37.32 0.18 10.37
CA LEU A 286 -37.95 -0.33 11.56
C LEU A 286 -39.23 0.47 11.88
N LEU A 287 -39.18 1.80 11.86
CA LEU A 287 -40.38 2.63 12.06
C LEU A 287 -41.44 2.42 10.97
N ARG A 288 -41.03 2.23 9.71
CA ARG A 288 -41.98 1.90 8.64
C ARG A 288 -42.67 0.56 8.89
N GLN A 289 -41.93 -0.44 9.35
CA GLN A 289 -42.50 -1.75 9.74
C GLN A 289 -43.44 -1.61 10.91
N LEU A 290 -43.11 -0.81 11.92
CA LEU A 290 -43.98 -0.48 13.04
C LEU A 290 -45.31 0.11 12.56
N VAL A 291 -45.25 1.11 11.68
CA VAL A 291 -46.47 1.74 11.09
C VAL A 291 -47.30 0.72 10.34
N LEU A 292 -46.72 -0.17 9.55
CA LEU A 292 -47.44 -1.21 8.81
C LEU A 292 -48.17 -2.19 9.74
N LEU A 293 -47.52 -2.60 10.83
CA LEU A 293 -48.11 -3.56 11.78
C LEU A 293 -49.17 -2.94 12.65
N SER A 294 -49.09 -1.66 13.00
CA SER A 294 -49.94 -1.00 13.99
C SER A 294 -50.90 0.07 13.43
N ASN A 295 -51.01 0.24 12.11
CA ASN A 295 -51.85 1.28 11.47
C ASN A 295 -53.37 1.10 11.77
N ARG A 296 -53.81 -0.10 12.16
CA ARG A 296 -55.22 -0.36 12.57
C ARG A 296 -55.50 0.16 13.95
N SER A 297 -54.52 0.12 14.87
CA SER A 297 -54.69 0.50 16.27
C SER A 297 -54.27 1.94 16.56
N PHE A 298 -53.33 2.52 15.77
CA PHE A 298 -52.74 3.84 15.99
C PHE A 298 -52.94 4.78 14.82
N SER A 299 -53.02 6.09 15.13
CA SER A 299 -52.83 7.17 14.17
C SER A 299 -51.38 7.65 14.20
N PHE A 300 -50.84 8.14 13.05
CA PHE A 300 -49.46 8.53 12.94
C PHE A 300 -49.30 9.94 12.39
N VAL A 301 -48.42 10.72 13.02
CA VAL A 301 -47.87 11.98 12.49
C VAL A 301 -46.36 11.79 12.32
N LYS A 302 -45.86 12.04 11.11
CA LYS A 302 -44.46 11.84 10.79
C LYS A 302 -43.80 13.16 10.46
N LEU A 303 -42.68 13.44 11.13
CA LEU A 303 -41.82 14.60 10.93
C LEU A 303 -40.38 14.14 10.71
N GLU A 304 -39.65 14.79 9.79
CA GLU A 304 -38.29 14.42 9.46
C GLU A 304 -37.37 15.63 9.52
N GLY A 305 -36.35 15.56 10.37
CA GLY A 305 -35.23 16.52 10.37
C GLY A 305 -34.35 16.33 9.12
N LYS A 306 -34.02 17.41 8.43
CA LYS A 306 -33.15 17.43 7.27
C LYS A 306 -31.86 18.19 7.58
N VAL A 307 -30.76 17.81 6.92
CA VAL A 307 -29.52 18.59 6.95
C VAL A 307 -29.87 20.01 6.49
N GLY A 308 -29.51 21.02 7.29
CA GLY A 308 -29.88 22.43 7.04
C GLY A 308 -31.12 22.91 7.79
N SER A 309 -32.03 22.04 8.28
CA SER A 309 -33.21 22.47 9.06
C SER A 309 -32.87 23.14 10.40
N ARG A 310 -31.64 23.00 10.90
CA ARG A 310 -31.16 23.71 12.11
C ARG A 310 -31.13 25.23 11.96
N GLN A 311 -31.04 25.73 10.74
CA GLN A 311 -30.94 27.17 10.44
C GLN A 311 -32.33 27.83 10.25
N GLU A 312 -33.39 27.04 10.06
CA GLU A 312 -34.76 27.54 9.87
C GLU A 312 -35.52 27.43 11.20
N GLU A 313 -35.52 28.51 12.01
CA GLU A 313 -36.26 28.54 13.27
C GLU A 313 -37.75 28.34 13.08
N GLY A 314 -38.30 27.29 13.63
CA GLY A 314 -39.74 27.01 13.66
C GLY A 314 -40.25 26.15 12.50
N GLY A 315 -39.45 25.73 11.57
CA GLY A 315 -39.86 24.92 10.39
C GLY A 315 -40.51 23.61 10.76
N ILE A 316 -39.95 22.85 11.68
CA ILE A 316 -40.47 21.55 12.15
C ILE A 316 -41.79 21.72 12.91
N TRP A 317 -41.96 22.84 13.63
CA TRP A 317 -43.18 23.18 14.29
C TRP A 317 -44.35 23.46 13.33
N ASP A 318 -44.06 24.13 12.23
CA ASP A 318 -45.06 24.40 11.18
C ASP A 318 -45.44 23.11 10.43
N ASP A 319 -44.47 22.22 10.18
CA ASP A 319 -44.71 20.90 9.62
C ASP A 319 -45.61 20.02 10.54
N LEU A 320 -45.41 20.11 11.86
CA LEU A 320 -46.27 19.44 12.85
C LEU A 320 -47.70 19.92 12.73
N LYS A 321 -47.95 21.27 12.72
CA LYS A 321 -49.27 21.87 12.57
C LYS A 321 -49.94 21.39 11.27
N ALA A 322 -49.28 21.49 10.15
CA ALA A 322 -49.79 21.07 8.85
C ALA A 322 -50.11 19.56 8.80
N SER A 323 -49.30 18.74 9.46
CA SER A 323 -49.54 17.27 9.52
C SER A 323 -50.73 16.91 10.42
N LEU A 324 -50.92 17.61 11.54
CA LEU A 324 -52.09 17.46 12.43
C LEU A 324 -53.39 17.86 11.74
N GLU A 325 -53.36 18.97 10.95
CA GLU A 325 -54.54 19.40 10.15
C GLU A 325 -54.89 18.37 9.07
N LYS A 326 -53.91 17.73 8.43
CA LYS A 326 -54.16 16.64 7.46
C LYS A 326 -54.77 15.40 8.08
N VAL A 327 -54.33 15.03 9.27
CA VAL A 327 -54.87 13.85 9.99
C VAL A 327 -56.28 14.11 10.47
N SER A 328 -56.62 15.37 10.79
CA SER A 328 -57.95 15.78 11.22
C SER A 328 -59.02 15.99 10.12
N GLY A 329 -58.69 15.69 8.85
CA GLY A 329 -59.49 15.96 7.62
C GLY A 329 -60.90 15.45 7.57
N GLY A 330 -61.77 15.92 8.50
CA GLY A 330 -63.20 15.57 8.62
C GLY A 330 -63.83 16.07 9.94
N LEU A 331 -62.99 16.49 10.88
CA LEU A 331 -63.47 17.04 12.17
C LEU A 331 -63.58 18.57 12.07
N GLU A 332 -64.69 19.15 12.56
CA GLU A 332 -64.92 20.60 12.79
C GLU A 332 -63.87 21.14 13.79
N ALA A 333 -62.63 21.35 13.36
CA ALA A 333 -61.62 21.97 14.17
C ALA A 333 -61.20 23.28 13.56
N PRO A 334 -61.02 24.38 14.31
CA PRO A 334 -60.52 25.63 13.75
C PRO A 334 -59.09 25.44 13.25
N PRO A 335 -58.71 26.05 12.10
CA PRO A 335 -57.35 25.95 11.54
C PRO A 335 -56.32 26.45 12.55
N LEU A 336 -55.19 25.72 12.67
CA LEU A 336 -54.13 26.04 13.63
C LEU A 336 -53.36 27.36 13.35
N GLY A 337 -53.59 28.00 12.20
CA GLY A 337 -53.08 29.30 11.84
C GLY A 337 -51.58 29.45 11.93
N LYS A 338 -51.03 30.58 11.44
CA LYS A 338 -49.58 30.92 11.51
C LYS A 338 -49.08 31.35 12.91
N ALA A 339 -50.02 31.59 13.86
CA ALA A 339 -49.65 32.00 15.22
C ALA A 339 -49.08 30.84 16.05
N ASP A 340 -48.11 31.17 16.89
CA ASP A 340 -47.45 30.22 17.84
C ASP A 340 -48.45 29.89 18.97
N ASN A 341 -49.41 28.95 18.73
CA ASN A 341 -50.46 28.65 19.62
C ASN A 341 -50.36 27.19 20.18
N LEU A 342 -49.43 27.03 21.12
CA LEU A 342 -49.20 25.76 21.82
C LEU A 342 -50.48 25.17 22.42
N PRO A 343 -51.38 25.94 23.08
CA PRO A 343 -52.64 25.43 23.59
C PRO A 343 -53.58 24.88 22.52
N ALA A 344 -53.65 25.48 21.33
CA ALA A 344 -54.47 25.00 20.25
C ALA A 344 -53.95 23.67 19.67
N VAL A 345 -52.61 23.55 19.46
CA VAL A 345 -51.99 22.29 19.06
C VAL A 345 -52.27 21.18 20.06
N ARG A 346 -52.14 21.45 21.36
CA ARG A 346 -52.46 20.49 22.43
C ARG A 346 -53.92 20.04 22.38
N LYS A 347 -54.88 20.97 22.24
CA LYS A 347 -56.30 20.62 22.13
C LYS A 347 -56.60 19.77 20.90
N HIS A 348 -55.85 19.97 19.82
CA HIS A 348 -55.89 19.15 18.60
C HIS A 348 -55.37 17.72 18.86
N LEU A 349 -54.24 17.58 19.52
CA LEU A 349 -53.68 16.32 19.92
C LEU A 349 -54.59 15.54 20.83
N GLN A 350 -55.20 16.20 21.83
CA GLN A 350 -56.18 15.59 22.75
C GLN A 350 -57.39 15.03 22.01
N ARG A 351 -57.96 15.78 21.08
CA ARG A 351 -59.11 15.32 20.26
C ARG A 351 -58.77 14.13 19.38
N LEU A 352 -57.66 14.20 18.63
CA LEU A 352 -57.21 13.10 17.78
C LEU A 352 -56.89 11.82 18.56
N SER A 353 -56.33 11.97 19.76
CA SER A 353 -55.97 10.84 20.62
C SER A 353 -57.15 10.19 21.34
N GLN A 354 -58.33 10.91 21.46
CA GLN A 354 -59.57 10.34 22.02
C GLN A 354 -60.22 9.27 21.11
N GLU A 355 -60.17 9.50 19.80
CA GLU A 355 -60.69 8.55 18.83
C GLU A 355 -59.79 7.35 18.67
N LYS A 356 -58.49 7.59 18.53
CA LYS A 356 -57.48 6.57 18.30
C LYS A 356 -56.13 7.01 18.86
N PRO A 357 -55.37 6.14 19.61
CA PRO A 357 -54.05 6.52 20.10
C PRO A 357 -53.17 7.07 18.99
N LEU A 358 -52.44 8.16 19.29
CA LEU A 358 -51.62 8.88 18.30
C LEU A 358 -50.15 8.75 18.59
N LEU A 359 -49.37 8.40 17.57
CA LEU A 359 -47.91 8.36 17.64
C LEU A 359 -47.32 9.47 16.77
N ILE A 360 -46.47 10.29 17.36
CA ILE A 360 -45.68 11.32 16.65
C ILE A 360 -44.28 10.76 16.44
N LEU A 361 -43.93 10.51 15.18
CA LEU A 361 -42.64 9.98 14.78
C LEU A 361 -41.73 11.15 14.38
N LEU A 362 -40.68 11.38 15.16
CA LEU A 362 -39.63 12.39 14.86
C LEU A 362 -38.41 11.66 14.31
N GLU A 363 -38.24 11.71 13.00
CA GLU A 363 -37.08 11.07 12.35
C GLU A 363 -35.91 12.04 12.25
N ASN A 364 -34.69 11.55 12.54
CA ASN A 364 -33.45 12.30 12.49
C ASN A 364 -33.47 13.59 13.34
N ALA A 365 -33.86 13.46 14.59
CA ALA A 365 -34.02 14.57 15.52
C ALA A 365 -32.75 15.41 15.71
N GLN A 366 -31.56 14.85 15.47
CA GLN A 366 -30.30 15.56 15.51
C GLN A 366 -30.22 16.72 14.49
N TRP A 367 -31.04 16.71 13.44
CA TRP A 367 -31.10 17.78 12.41
C TRP A 367 -32.23 18.77 12.62
N MET A 368 -33.02 18.66 13.70
CA MET A 368 -34.11 19.56 14.01
C MET A 368 -33.60 20.85 14.66
N ASP A 369 -34.35 21.94 14.50
CA ASP A 369 -34.07 23.18 15.18
C ASP A 369 -34.47 23.14 16.67
N ALA A 370 -33.65 23.78 17.51
CA ALA A 370 -33.86 23.77 18.96
C ALA A 370 -35.17 24.45 19.40
N ALA A 371 -35.62 25.49 18.66
CA ALA A 371 -36.86 26.23 18.99
C ALA A 371 -38.12 25.36 18.79
N SER A 372 -38.21 24.66 17.65
CA SER A 372 -39.26 23.67 17.39
C SER A 372 -39.29 22.54 18.41
N PHE A 373 -38.08 22.01 18.71
CA PHE A 373 -37.96 20.90 19.65
C PHE A 373 -38.37 21.31 21.08
N ASN A 374 -38.05 22.54 21.51
CA ASN A 374 -38.49 23.04 22.80
C ASN A 374 -40.03 23.13 22.93
N LYS A 375 -40.74 23.44 21.83
CA LYS A 375 -42.20 23.44 21.81
C LYS A 375 -42.77 22.01 21.92
N VAL A 376 -42.13 21.03 21.23
CA VAL A 376 -42.49 19.61 21.35
C VAL A 376 -42.26 19.11 22.78
N LYS A 377 -41.18 19.50 23.42
CA LYS A 377 -40.86 19.22 24.82
C LYS A 377 -41.97 19.74 25.74
N GLN A 378 -42.41 21.00 25.58
CA GLN A 378 -43.48 21.60 26.38
C GLN A 378 -44.85 20.89 26.18
N LEU A 379 -45.10 20.30 25.00
CA LEU A 379 -46.30 19.47 24.78
C LEU A 379 -46.16 18.15 25.54
N GLU A 380 -44.98 17.53 25.52
CA GLU A 380 -44.74 16.26 26.20
C GLU A 380 -44.84 16.37 27.71
N GLU A 381 -44.22 17.37 28.31
CA GLU A 381 -44.28 17.63 29.77
C GLU A 381 -45.70 17.75 30.32
N LYS A 382 -46.67 18.15 29.50
CA LYS A 382 -48.08 18.31 29.87
C LYS A 382 -48.97 17.18 29.37
N SER A 383 -48.42 16.08 28.82
CA SER A 383 -49.17 14.99 28.18
C SER A 383 -49.66 13.89 29.12
N SER A 384 -49.37 13.98 30.41
CA SER A 384 -49.78 12.97 31.41
C SER A 384 -51.25 12.62 31.35
N GLY A 385 -51.57 11.37 31.03
CA GLY A 385 -52.96 10.89 30.90
C GLY A 385 -53.57 11.06 29.49
N GLU A 386 -52.81 11.57 28.50
CA GLU A 386 -53.26 11.68 27.12
C GLU A 386 -52.80 10.44 26.31
N ARG A 387 -53.62 9.99 25.33
CA ARG A 387 -53.30 8.79 24.52
C ARG A 387 -52.48 9.09 23.29
N TRP A 388 -51.43 9.89 23.46
CA TRP A 388 -50.44 10.13 22.39
C TRP A 388 -48.99 10.04 22.94
N GLN A 389 -48.05 9.65 22.11
CA GLN A 389 -46.66 9.47 22.49
C GLN A 389 -45.69 9.88 21.39
N LEU A 390 -44.46 10.16 21.79
CA LEU A 390 -43.33 10.49 20.90
C LEU A 390 -42.45 9.26 20.67
N ILE A 391 -42.16 8.99 19.43
CA ILE A 391 -41.06 8.08 19.05
C ILE A 391 -40.04 8.92 18.29
N VAL A 392 -38.81 9.01 18.82
CA VAL A 392 -37.75 9.87 18.32
C VAL A 392 -36.62 9.00 17.80
N THR A 393 -36.22 9.19 16.54
CA THR A 393 -34.98 8.57 16.07
C THR A 393 -33.86 9.60 16.04
N ALA A 394 -32.70 9.21 16.52
CA ALA A 394 -31.50 10.07 16.50
C ALA A 394 -30.23 9.25 16.25
N GLU A 395 -29.19 9.97 15.88
CA GLU A 395 -27.84 9.47 15.65
C GLU A 395 -26.85 10.26 16.51
N GLY A 396 -25.89 9.59 17.10
CA GLY A 396 -24.87 10.26 17.93
C GLY A 396 -23.76 10.93 17.09
N PRO A 397 -23.10 11.97 17.63
CA PRO A 397 -23.35 12.60 18.93
C PRO A 397 -24.59 13.50 18.91
N LEU A 398 -25.38 13.45 20.01
CA LEU A 398 -26.59 14.24 20.12
C LEU A 398 -26.29 15.72 20.39
N PRO A 399 -27.03 16.65 19.78
CA PRO A 399 -27.01 18.07 20.15
C PRO A 399 -27.37 18.31 21.63
N GLU A 400 -26.84 19.37 22.21
CA GLU A 400 -27.02 19.71 23.63
C GLU A 400 -28.51 19.77 24.09
N PHE A 401 -29.38 20.28 23.24
CA PHE A 401 -30.83 20.37 23.56
C PHE A 401 -31.49 18.97 23.65
N LEU A 402 -31.05 17.99 22.83
CA LEU A 402 -31.51 16.59 22.91
C LEU A 402 -30.91 15.89 24.12
N VAL A 403 -29.59 16.11 24.39
CA VAL A 403 -28.93 15.54 25.58
C VAL A 403 -29.65 16.01 26.84
N THR A 404 -29.98 17.30 26.93
CA THR A 404 -30.70 17.86 28.08
C THR A 404 -32.09 17.27 28.22
N PHE A 405 -32.85 17.16 27.13
CA PHE A 405 -34.21 16.60 27.14
C PHE A 405 -34.24 15.13 27.56
N PHE A 406 -33.48 14.29 26.89
CA PHE A 406 -33.46 12.86 27.22
C PHE A 406 -32.81 12.58 28.57
N GLY A 407 -31.80 13.40 28.95
CA GLY A 407 -31.21 13.32 30.29
C GLY A 407 -32.24 13.57 31.40
N SER A 408 -33.10 14.58 31.27
CA SER A 408 -34.16 14.84 32.24
C SER A 408 -35.16 13.67 32.33
N LEU A 409 -35.64 13.15 31.21
CA LEU A 409 -36.53 12.00 31.15
C LEU A 409 -35.91 10.71 31.73
N LYS A 410 -34.62 10.52 31.55
CA LYS A 410 -33.89 9.37 32.13
C LYS A 410 -33.80 9.46 33.64
N VAL A 411 -33.58 10.66 34.19
CA VAL A 411 -33.59 10.90 35.64
C VAL A 411 -34.98 10.64 36.22
N GLU A 412 -36.04 11.04 35.52
CA GLU A 412 -37.43 10.78 35.90
C GLU A 412 -37.92 9.34 35.67
N ARG A 413 -37.07 8.48 35.09
CA ARG A 413 -37.38 7.10 34.69
C ARG A 413 -38.57 6.99 33.72
N ARG A 414 -38.72 7.99 32.86
CA ARG A 414 -39.77 8.09 31.84
C ARG A 414 -39.28 7.84 30.42
N LEU A 415 -37.99 7.58 30.22
CA LEU A 415 -37.42 7.34 28.90
C LEU A 415 -37.37 5.85 28.60
N SER A 416 -38.00 5.45 27.49
CA SER A 416 -37.77 4.15 26.86
C SER A 416 -36.69 4.31 25.79
N GLN A 417 -35.69 3.45 25.75
CA GLN A 417 -34.58 3.53 24.80
C GLN A 417 -34.41 2.21 24.07
N LEU A 418 -34.26 2.29 22.75
CA LEU A 418 -33.95 1.17 21.86
C LEU A 418 -32.70 1.52 21.09
N GLU A 419 -31.66 0.68 21.11
CA GLU A 419 -30.43 0.87 20.38
C GLU A 419 -30.33 -0.13 19.23
N LEU A 420 -30.14 0.38 18.01
CA LEU A 420 -29.97 -0.42 16.80
C LEU A 420 -28.50 -0.49 16.44
N THR A 421 -27.95 -1.69 16.44
CA THR A 421 -26.63 -2.02 15.97
C THR A 421 -26.66 -2.57 14.53
N ASN A 422 -25.52 -2.74 13.90
CA ASN A 422 -25.41 -3.50 12.65
C ASN A 422 -25.84 -4.95 12.88
N PHE A 423 -26.16 -5.66 11.81
CA PHE A 423 -26.42 -7.10 11.88
C PHE A 423 -25.16 -7.85 12.30
N ASP A 424 -25.32 -8.89 13.09
CA ASP A 424 -24.23 -9.77 13.40
C ASP A 424 -23.79 -10.59 12.15
N PRO A 425 -22.61 -11.24 12.18
CA PRO A 425 -22.14 -12.01 11.03
C PRO A 425 -23.10 -13.14 10.60
N SER A 426 -23.84 -13.73 11.53
CA SER A 426 -24.81 -14.80 11.24
C SER A 426 -26.08 -14.26 10.58
N GLU A 427 -26.59 -13.14 11.05
CA GLU A 427 -27.72 -12.44 10.43
C GLU A 427 -27.37 -11.93 9.03
N SER A 428 -26.19 -11.32 8.88
CA SER A 428 -25.69 -10.83 7.59
C SER A 428 -25.61 -11.95 6.56
N ARG A 429 -25.04 -13.09 6.95
CA ARG A 429 -24.92 -14.28 6.10
C ARG A 429 -26.29 -14.84 5.71
N LEU A 430 -27.21 -14.95 6.66
CA LEU A 430 -28.58 -15.42 6.40
C LEU A 430 -29.34 -14.48 5.46
N LEU A 431 -29.17 -13.17 5.59
CA LEU A 431 -29.75 -12.19 4.68
C LEU A 431 -29.25 -12.37 3.26
N LEU A 432 -27.92 -12.45 3.10
CA LEU A 432 -27.26 -12.63 1.79
C LEU A 432 -27.67 -13.95 1.13
N GLN A 433 -27.59 -15.06 1.84
CA GLN A 433 -27.99 -16.37 1.33
C GLN A 433 -29.47 -16.44 0.95
N GLY A 434 -30.33 -15.85 1.78
CA GLY A 434 -31.77 -15.81 1.53
C GLY A 434 -32.18 -14.96 0.33
N GLN A 435 -31.39 -13.93 -0.01
CA GLN A 435 -31.71 -13.00 -1.10
C GLN A 435 -31.01 -13.34 -2.44
N LEU A 436 -29.84 -13.96 -2.36
CA LEU A 436 -28.98 -14.19 -3.52
C LEU A 436 -28.91 -15.67 -3.93
N GLY A 437 -29.41 -16.59 -3.09
CA GLY A 437 -29.42 -18.04 -3.38
C GLY A 437 -28.02 -18.67 -3.31
N GLN A 438 -27.69 -19.54 -4.29
CA GLN A 438 -26.38 -20.19 -4.38
C GLN A 438 -25.38 -19.26 -5.05
N ILE A 439 -24.56 -18.57 -4.24
CA ILE A 439 -23.43 -17.74 -4.66
C ILE A 439 -22.15 -18.34 -4.09
N GLU A 440 -21.02 -18.03 -4.71
CA GLU A 440 -19.70 -18.41 -4.25
C GLU A 440 -19.44 -17.89 -2.82
N PRO A 441 -19.04 -18.76 -1.88
CA PRO A 441 -18.82 -18.34 -0.47
C PRO A 441 -17.88 -17.17 -0.31
N ALA A 442 -16.86 -17.05 -1.16
CA ALA A 442 -15.91 -15.94 -1.14
C ALA A 442 -16.57 -14.57 -1.36
N LEU A 443 -17.58 -14.49 -2.22
CA LEU A 443 -18.33 -13.25 -2.48
C LEU A 443 -19.21 -12.85 -1.29
N ILE A 444 -19.79 -13.82 -0.58
CA ILE A 444 -20.54 -13.57 0.64
C ILE A 444 -19.64 -12.98 1.71
N GLU A 445 -18.45 -13.56 1.92
CA GLU A 445 -17.47 -13.05 2.89
C GLU A 445 -17.04 -11.62 2.52
N GLN A 446 -16.80 -11.36 1.24
CA GLN A 446 -16.40 -10.05 0.74
C GLN A 446 -17.51 -8.99 0.95
N MET A 447 -18.78 -9.33 0.68
CA MET A 447 -19.91 -8.44 0.97
C MET A 447 -20.05 -8.18 2.47
N MET A 448 -19.83 -9.20 3.31
CA MET A 448 -19.86 -9.07 4.76
C MET A 448 -18.73 -8.17 5.27
N GLU A 449 -17.52 -8.35 4.77
CA GLU A 449 -16.35 -7.54 5.09
C GLU A 449 -16.58 -6.06 4.75
N TRP A 450 -16.99 -5.76 3.52
CA TRP A 450 -17.21 -4.38 3.07
C TRP A 450 -18.40 -3.70 3.74
N SER A 451 -19.44 -4.45 4.09
CA SER A 451 -20.64 -3.88 4.73
C SER A 451 -20.52 -3.73 6.24
N GLU A 452 -19.60 -4.44 6.90
CA GLU A 452 -19.49 -4.51 8.37
C GLU A 452 -20.85 -4.80 9.03
N GLY A 453 -21.72 -5.55 8.35
CA GLY A 453 -23.07 -5.88 8.81
C GLY A 453 -24.09 -4.74 8.72
N SER A 454 -23.76 -3.60 8.10
CA SER A 454 -24.70 -2.50 7.89
C SER A 454 -25.87 -2.92 6.98
N PRO A 455 -27.13 -2.87 7.47
CA PRO A 455 -28.29 -3.26 6.65
C PRO A 455 -28.43 -2.47 5.36
N PHE A 456 -28.04 -1.21 5.36
CA PHE A 456 -28.04 -0.35 4.17
C PHE A 456 -27.03 -0.82 3.14
N LEU A 457 -25.78 -1.05 3.55
CA LEU A 457 -24.72 -1.48 2.65
C LEU A 457 -24.98 -2.89 2.11
N LEU A 458 -25.43 -3.82 2.97
CA LEU A 458 -25.85 -5.16 2.54
C LEU A 458 -26.96 -5.10 1.48
N SER A 459 -27.98 -4.25 1.70
CA SER A 459 -29.07 -4.08 0.74
C SER A 459 -28.55 -3.52 -0.59
N SER A 460 -27.62 -2.57 -0.56
CA SER A 460 -27.05 -1.97 -1.77
C SER A 460 -26.23 -2.98 -2.57
N TYR A 461 -25.42 -3.82 -1.91
CA TYR A 461 -24.68 -4.90 -2.58
C TYR A 461 -25.61 -5.99 -3.15
N ILE A 462 -26.69 -6.33 -2.45
CA ILE A 462 -27.71 -7.28 -2.97
C ILE A 462 -28.38 -6.73 -4.23
N GLU A 463 -28.74 -5.45 -4.24
CA GLU A 463 -29.37 -4.80 -5.40
C GLU A 463 -28.38 -4.75 -6.57
N GLU A 464 -27.13 -4.34 -6.35
CA GLU A 464 -26.11 -4.30 -7.40
C GLU A 464 -25.85 -5.67 -8.02
N TRP A 465 -25.68 -6.70 -7.19
CA TRP A 465 -25.49 -8.06 -7.67
C TRP A 465 -26.67 -8.56 -8.50
N LYS A 466 -27.91 -8.25 -8.09
CA LYS A 466 -29.13 -8.63 -8.83
C LYS A 466 -29.25 -7.91 -10.16
N GLU A 467 -28.67 -6.72 -10.29
CA GLU A 467 -28.73 -5.92 -11.52
C GLU A 467 -27.58 -6.22 -12.50
N LYS A 468 -26.36 -6.37 -11.98
CA LYS A 468 -25.14 -6.42 -12.80
C LYS A 468 -24.46 -7.80 -12.83
N GLU A 469 -24.82 -8.71 -11.94
CA GLU A 469 -24.09 -9.98 -11.67
C GLU A 469 -22.57 -9.76 -11.42
N SER A 470 -22.21 -8.54 -11.01
CA SER A 470 -20.85 -8.10 -10.67
C SER A 470 -20.88 -7.31 -9.38
N LEU A 471 -19.78 -7.33 -8.64
CA LEU A 471 -19.69 -6.64 -7.37
C LEU A 471 -18.57 -5.60 -7.45
N GLU A 472 -18.92 -4.35 -7.25
CA GLU A 472 -17.95 -3.26 -7.07
C GLU A 472 -17.88 -2.87 -5.59
N PRO A 473 -16.66 -2.55 -5.07
CA PRO A 473 -16.52 -2.17 -3.65
C PRO A 473 -17.33 -0.93 -3.29
N LEU A 474 -17.50 -0.01 -4.24
CA LEU A 474 -18.20 1.26 -4.06
C LEU A 474 -19.23 1.48 -5.18
N PRO A 475 -20.41 0.85 -5.08
CA PRO A 475 -21.53 1.13 -5.97
C PRO A 475 -21.96 2.60 -5.94
N ASP A 476 -22.56 3.10 -7.03
CA ASP A 476 -22.99 4.49 -7.17
C ASP A 476 -23.86 4.98 -5.99
N ILE A 477 -24.70 4.09 -5.43
CA ILE A 477 -25.58 4.38 -4.29
C ILE A 477 -24.73 4.64 -3.03
N ILE A 478 -23.69 3.84 -2.82
CA ILE A 478 -22.79 3.96 -1.67
C ILE A 478 -21.91 5.20 -1.83
N GLN A 479 -21.39 5.47 -3.03
CA GLN A 479 -20.64 6.70 -3.31
C GLN A 479 -21.49 7.95 -3.05
N ALA A 480 -22.73 7.98 -3.51
CA ALA A 480 -23.65 9.10 -3.26
C ALA A 480 -23.96 9.27 -1.76
N TYR A 481 -24.09 8.16 -1.03
CA TYR A 481 -24.28 8.18 0.41
C TYR A 481 -23.07 8.76 1.13
N LEU A 482 -21.87 8.28 0.82
CA LEU A 482 -20.62 8.77 1.42
C LEU A 482 -20.35 10.24 1.06
N SER A 483 -20.60 10.63 -0.17
CA SER A 483 -20.50 12.04 -0.60
C SER A 483 -21.42 12.97 0.18
N GLN A 484 -22.62 12.52 0.54
CA GLN A 484 -23.54 13.30 1.37
C GLN A 484 -23.11 13.34 2.84
N GLU A 485 -22.58 12.23 3.38
CA GLU A 485 -22.17 12.12 4.78
C GLU A 485 -20.87 12.89 5.07
N LEU A 486 -19.98 12.98 4.07
CA LEU A 486 -18.64 13.57 4.17
C LEU A 486 -18.52 14.95 3.51
N GLY A 487 -19.61 15.51 3.00
CA GLY A 487 -19.61 16.75 2.22
C GLY A 487 -19.27 18.05 2.97
N ASP A 488 -19.12 17.98 4.30
CA ASP A 488 -18.82 19.13 5.16
C ASP A 488 -17.32 19.20 5.56
N LEU A 489 -16.46 18.46 4.87
CA LEU A 489 -15.02 18.45 5.15
C LEU A 489 -14.34 19.66 4.52
N SER A 490 -13.36 20.23 5.20
CA SER A 490 -12.49 21.26 4.63
C SER A 490 -11.53 20.67 3.60
N SER A 491 -11.00 21.48 2.70
CA SER A 491 -10.04 21.02 1.68
C SER A 491 -8.74 20.47 2.30
N GLU A 492 -8.38 20.92 3.49
CA GLU A 492 -7.22 20.43 4.25
C GLU A 492 -7.50 19.04 4.84
N GLU A 493 -8.69 18.84 5.42
CA GLU A 493 -9.14 17.53 5.90
C GLU A 493 -9.26 16.52 4.75
N GLU A 494 -9.82 16.90 3.61
CA GLU A 494 -9.89 16.04 2.42
C GLU A 494 -8.50 15.66 1.91
N SER A 495 -7.56 16.61 1.83
CA SER A 495 -6.19 16.34 1.40
C SER A 495 -5.50 15.35 2.33
N LEU A 496 -5.68 15.49 3.64
CA LEU A 496 -5.17 14.57 4.65
C LEU A 496 -5.73 13.15 4.46
N LEU A 497 -7.05 13.04 4.28
CA LEU A 497 -7.73 11.76 4.08
C LEU A 497 -7.33 11.09 2.76
N HIS A 498 -7.01 11.87 1.73
CA HIS A 498 -6.45 11.35 0.50
C HIS A 498 -5.07 10.70 0.68
N TYR A 499 -4.16 11.33 1.45
CA TYR A 499 -2.88 10.69 1.79
C TYR A 499 -3.11 9.42 2.62
N LEU A 500 -3.94 9.52 3.66
CA LEU A 500 -4.24 8.39 4.54
C LEU A 500 -4.86 7.21 3.76
N SER A 501 -5.67 7.47 2.73
CA SER A 501 -6.30 6.43 1.88
C SER A 501 -5.32 5.61 1.04
N CYS A 502 -4.09 6.06 0.88
CA CYS A 502 -3.04 5.33 0.18
C CYS A 502 -2.32 4.29 1.06
N PHE A 503 -2.63 4.25 2.36
CA PHE A 503 -2.04 3.28 3.30
C PHE A 503 -3.01 2.13 3.61
N HIS A 504 -2.46 0.92 3.72
CA HIS A 504 -3.22 -0.26 4.16
C HIS A 504 -3.11 -0.53 5.66
N LYS A 505 -2.16 0.13 6.32
CA LYS A 505 -1.88 -0.04 7.74
C LYS A 505 -1.98 1.31 8.45
N PRO A 506 -2.17 1.30 9.78
CA PRO A 506 -2.03 2.51 10.57
C PRO A 506 -0.69 3.18 10.31
N ILE A 507 -0.68 4.50 10.22
CA ILE A 507 0.54 5.28 9.95
C ILE A 507 0.86 6.19 11.13
N SER A 508 2.16 6.37 11.41
CA SER A 508 2.63 7.31 12.42
C SER A 508 2.21 8.76 12.07
N MET A 509 1.76 9.47 13.09
CA MET A 509 1.36 10.87 12.98
C MET A 509 2.52 11.76 12.53
N SER A 510 3.76 11.42 12.87
CA SER A 510 4.96 12.15 12.43
C SER A 510 5.17 12.02 10.91
N ILE A 511 5.03 10.82 10.36
CA ILE A 511 5.14 10.60 8.91
C ILE A 511 4.02 11.33 8.16
N LEU A 512 2.81 11.33 8.71
CA LEU A 512 1.69 12.03 8.10
C LEU A 512 1.88 13.55 8.11
N ALA A 513 2.46 14.12 9.19
CA ALA A 513 2.83 15.53 9.29
C ALA A 513 3.86 15.93 8.22
N ASP A 514 4.86 15.09 8.03
CA ASP A 514 5.91 15.30 7.01
C ASP A 514 5.35 15.24 5.59
N LEU A 515 4.49 14.27 5.29
CA LEU A 515 3.85 14.12 3.96
C LEU A 515 2.95 15.31 3.61
N THR A 516 2.25 15.85 4.60
CA THR A 516 1.36 17.01 4.41
C THR A 516 2.08 18.36 4.60
N ALA A 517 3.38 18.34 4.94
CA ALA A 517 4.18 19.52 5.30
C ALA A 517 3.50 20.39 6.37
N THR A 518 2.88 19.76 7.38
CA THR A 518 2.06 20.41 8.41
C THR A 518 2.68 20.18 9.78
N ASP A 519 2.71 21.20 10.63
CA ASP A 519 3.15 21.06 12.02
C ASP A 519 2.25 20.09 12.80
N LEU A 520 2.84 19.29 13.71
CA LEU A 520 2.10 18.32 14.53
C LEU A 520 0.93 18.95 15.31
N SER A 521 1.06 20.18 15.77
CA SER A 521 -0.01 20.89 16.48
C SER A 521 -1.21 21.21 15.57
N VAL A 522 -0.95 21.61 14.33
CA VAL A 522 -1.98 21.88 13.31
C VAL A 522 -2.60 20.57 12.85
N LEU A 523 -1.78 19.55 12.63
CA LEU A 523 -2.26 18.22 12.25
C LEU A 523 -3.20 17.64 13.31
N THR A 524 -2.85 17.75 14.61
CA THR A 524 -3.73 17.32 15.71
C THR A 524 -5.08 18.04 15.66
N ALA A 525 -5.07 19.36 15.43
CA ALA A 525 -6.31 20.14 15.34
C ALA A 525 -7.20 19.71 14.14
N LEU A 526 -6.61 19.19 13.06
CA LEU A 526 -7.35 18.62 11.92
C LEU A 526 -7.84 17.19 12.19
N LEU A 527 -7.04 16.37 12.90
CA LEU A 527 -7.39 14.98 13.19
C LEU A 527 -8.46 14.84 14.27
N ASP A 528 -8.51 15.72 15.29
CA ASP A 528 -9.46 15.64 16.39
C ASP A 528 -10.94 15.67 15.95
N PRO A 529 -11.38 16.60 15.07
CA PRO A 529 -12.74 16.59 14.54
C PRO A 529 -13.08 15.33 13.74
N LEU A 530 -12.11 14.84 12.95
CA LEU A 530 -12.28 13.62 12.16
C LEU A 530 -12.42 12.37 13.04
N ALA A 531 -11.66 12.31 14.14
CA ALA A 531 -11.75 11.24 15.13
C ALA A 531 -13.07 11.30 15.90
N GLN A 532 -13.53 12.49 16.32
CA GLN A 532 -14.83 12.69 16.97
C GLN A 532 -16.01 12.29 16.06
N ARG A 533 -15.89 12.49 14.74
CA ARG A 533 -16.85 12.05 13.74
C ARG A 533 -16.78 10.55 13.43
N GLY A 534 -15.79 9.83 13.96
CA GLY A 534 -15.59 8.40 13.72
C GLY A 534 -15.15 8.08 12.28
N ILE A 535 -14.51 9.03 11.60
CA ILE A 535 -13.93 8.84 10.26
C ILE A 535 -12.59 8.14 10.39
N ILE A 536 -11.78 8.59 11.34
CA ILE A 536 -10.46 8.02 11.68
C ILE A 536 -10.42 7.61 13.14
N SER A 537 -9.44 6.77 13.48
CA SER A 537 -9.07 6.46 14.86
C SER A 537 -7.58 6.76 15.07
N ILE A 538 -7.25 7.22 16.27
CA ILE A 538 -5.88 7.45 16.73
C ILE A 538 -5.61 6.41 17.80
N VAL A 539 -4.57 5.60 17.61
CA VAL A 539 -4.18 4.49 18.49
C VAL A 539 -2.78 4.76 19.00
N GLU A 540 -2.56 4.59 20.31
CA GLU A 540 -1.23 4.66 20.91
C GLU A 540 -0.54 3.30 20.76
N GLU A 541 0.65 3.29 20.14
CA GLU A 541 1.51 2.12 20.04
C GLU A 541 2.93 2.48 20.47
N GLY A 542 3.29 2.12 21.71
CA GLY A 542 4.57 2.52 22.32
C GLY A 542 4.65 4.03 22.57
N GLU A 543 5.62 4.69 21.96
CA GLU A 543 5.79 6.16 22.00
C GLU A 543 5.12 6.89 20.81
N ASP A 544 4.57 6.16 19.83
CA ASP A 544 3.99 6.70 18.62
C ASP A 544 2.45 6.75 18.67
N LEU A 545 1.90 7.76 18.00
CA LEU A 545 0.47 7.87 17.71
C LEU A 545 0.21 7.44 16.27
N LEU A 546 -0.57 6.37 16.10
CA LEU A 546 -0.92 5.83 14.80
C LEU A 546 -2.32 6.27 14.37
N VAL A 547 -2.45 6.71 13.13
CA VAL A 547 -3.69 7.16 12.52
C VAL A 547 -4.16 6.16 11.48
N GLN A 548 -5.45 5.81 11.50
CA GLN A 548 -6.08 4.93 10.52
C GLN A 548 -7.56 5.29 10.30
N PHE A 549 -8.12 4.86 9.19
CA PHE A 549 -9.58 4.93 9.00
C PHE A 549 -10.32 3.99 9.93
N CYS A 550 -11.45 4.44 10.48
CA CYS A 550 -12.35 3.59 11.25
C CYS A 550 -13.08 2.57 10.35
N LYS A 551 -13.34 2.93 9.09
CA LYS A 551 -14.08 2.11 8.12
C LYS A 551 -13.30 2.02 6.81
N GLN A 552 -13.04 0.80 6.35
CA GLN A 552 -12.34 0.55 5.10
C GLN A 552 -13.06 1.16 3.88
N LEU A 553 -14.38 1.18 3.90
CA LEU A 553 -15.20 1.75 2.83
C LEU A 553 -14.94 3.26 2.63
N VAL A 554 -14.70 3.99 3.73
CA VAL A 554 -14.35 5.43 3.67
C VAL A 554 -12.95 5.62 3.07
N ALA A 555 -11.98 4.77 3.45
CA ALA A 555 -10.67 4.77 2.84
C ALA A 555 -10.74 4.53 1.31
N MET A 556 -11.51 3.53 0.89
CA MET A 556 -11.72 3.22 -0.53
C MET A 556 -12.38 4.37 -1.27
N TYR A 557 -13.33 5.07 -0.65
CA TYR A 557 -13.99 6.25 -1.22
C TYR A 557 -12.99 7.37 -1.52
N PHE A 558 -12.17 7.78 -0.55
CA PHE A 558 -11.15 8.81 -0.76
C PHE A 558 -10.09 8.38 -1.78
N TYR A 559 -9.70 7.10 -1.75
CA TYR A 559 -8.77 6.58 -2.75
C TYR A 559 -9.33 6.63 -4.18
N GLN A 560 -10.61 6.32 -4.37
CA GLN A 560 -11.25 6.37 -5.69
C GLN A 560 -11.43 7.79 -6.23
N LEU A 561 -11.60 8.79 -5.37
CA LEU A 561 -11.65 10.20 -5.77
C LEU A 561 -10.33 10.69 -6.38
N LEU A 562 -9.20 10.06 -6.03
CA LEU A 562 -7.92 10.39 -6.61
C LEU A 562 -7.84 9.94 -8.07
N SER A 563 -7.45 10.87 -8.96
CA SER A 563 -7.12 10.51 -10.34
C SER A 563 -5.94 9.53 -10.40
N PRO A 564 -5.82 8.70 -11.45
CA PRO A 564 -4.70 7.76 -11.58
C PRO A 564 -3.32 8.44 -11.49
N ALA A 565 -3.19 9.66 -11.99
CA ALA A 565 -1.96 10.43 -11.91
C ALA A 565 -1.64 10.87 -10.46
N ARG A 566 -2.66 11.37 -9.73
CA ARG A 566 -2.51 11.73 -8.31
C ARG A 566 -2.20 10.53 -7.44
N ARG A 567 -2.84 9.38 -7.66
CA ARG A 567 -2.52 8.12 -6.95
C ARG A 567 -1.05 7.77 -7.09
N ARG A 568 -0.53 7.78 -8.34
CA ARG A 568 0.90 7.49 -8.59
C ARG A 568 1.82 8.49 -7.87
N LEU A 569 1.49 9.78 -7.93
CA LEU A 569 2.29 10.80 -7.26
C LEU A 569 2.31 10.62 -5.74
N PHE A 570 1.14 10.41 -5.12
CA PHE A 570 1.04 10.20 -3.67
C PHE A 570 1.78 8.95 -3.23
N HIS A 571 1.57 7.83 -3.90
CA HIS A 571 2.32 6.61 -3.61
C HIS A 571 3.83 6.78 -3.77
N GLN A 572 4.29 7.58 -4.75
CA GLN A 572 5.70 7.87 -4.91
C GLN A 572 6.25 8.74 -3.77
N GLN A 573 5.53 9.79 -3.37
CA GLN A 573 5.91 10.66 -2.25
C GLN A 573 5.96 9.88 -0.93
N ILE A 574 4.94 9.05 -0.68
CA ILE A 574 4.88 8.17 0.48
C ILE A 574 6.08 7.20 0.49
N ALA A 575 6.35 6.53 -0.64
CA ALA A 575 7.47 5.60 -0.75
C ALA A 575 8.81 6.27 -0.44
N GLN A 576 9.05 7.47 -0.99
CA GLN A 576 10.27 8.24 -0.74
C GLN A 576 10.38 8.65 0.73
N LYS A 577 9.28 9.10 1.34
CA LYS A 577 9.29 9.49 2.75
C LYS A 577 9.53 8.32 3.68
N LEU A 578 8.88 7.19 3.43
CA LEU A 578 9.12 5.95 4.17
C LEU A 578 10.57 5.46 4.00
N GLU A 579 11.16 5.62 2.81
CA GLU A 579 12.57 5.27 2.56
C GLU A 579 13.53 6.17 3.37
N GLU A 580 13.24 7.47 3.52
CA GLU A 580 14.02 8.39 4.36
C GLU A 580 13.98 8.04 5.84
N THR A 581 12.85 7.57 6.35
CA THR A 581 12.67 7.17 7.75
C THR A 581 13.16 5.75 8.05
N LEU A 582 13.64 5.02 7.05
CA LEU A 582 14.07 3.62 7.20
C LEU A 582 15.27 3.45 8.14
N GLU A 583 16.18 4.45 8.23
CA GLU A 583 17.36 4.38 9.10
C GLU A 583 16.99 4.26 10.59
N ASP A 584 15.79 4.71 10.98
CA ASP A 584 15.29 4.68 12.35
C ASP A 584 14.40 3.46 12.66
N SER A 585 14.04 2.63 11.66
CA SER A 585 13.10 1.52 11.81
C SER A 585 13.79 0.16 11.82
N THR A 586 13.46 -0.66 12.82
CA THR A 586 13.89 -2.07 12.92
C THR A 586 12.83 -3.07 12.42
N ASP A 587 11.64 -2.60 12.00
CA ASP A 587 10.55 -3.47 11.55
C ASP A 587 10.74 -3.92 10.10
N LEU A 588 10.95 -5.23 9.92
CA LEU A 588 11.08 -5.85 8.59
C LEU A 588 9.83 -5.67 7.71
N LEU A 589 8.64 -5.56 8.31
CA LEU A 589 7.41 -5.35 7.55
C LEU A 589 7.34 -3.96 6.91
N PHE A 590 8.18 -3.02 7.35
CA PHE A 590 8.31 -1.69 6.76
C PHE A 590 8.82 -1.74 5.32
N TYR A 591 9.76 -2.66 5.02
CA TYR A 591 10.23 -2.90 3.64
C TYR A 591 9.10 -3.32 2.69
N LYS A 592 8.15 -4.13 3.17
CA LYS A 592 6.98 -4.53 2.37
C LYS A 592 6.05 -3.35 2.07
N GLU A 593 5.87 -2.45 3.03
CA GLU A 593 5.07 -1.25 2.83
C GLU A 593 5.72 -0.33 1.78
N ILE A 594 7.02 -0.07 1.88
CA ILE A 594 7.75 0.72 0.88
C ILE A 594 7.65 0.07 -0.51
N ALA A 595 7.84 -1.24 -0.60
CA ALA A 595 7.71 -1.99 -1.85
C ALA A 595 6.31 -1.84 -2.46
N TYR A 596 5.26 -1.93 -1.63
CA TYR A 596 3.88 -1.73 -2.06
C TYR A 596 3.66 -0.32 -2.62
N GLN A 597 4.13 0.70 -1.91
CA GLN A 597 3.98 2.09 -2.33
C GLN A 597 4.69 2.36 -3.67
N TYR A 598 5.91 1.84 -3.85
CA TYR A 598 6.61 1.92 -5.15
C TYR A 598 5.89 1.14 -6.26
N LYS A 599 5.26 0.01 -5.96
CA LYS A 599 4.47 -0.76 -6.93
C LYS A 599 3.26 0.01 -7.42
N GLN A 600 2.53 0.67 -6.53
CA GLN A 600 1.38 1.51 -6.87
C GLN A 600 1.78 2.76 -7.66
N SER A 601 2.97 3.32 -7.40
CA SER A 601 3.52 4.43 -8.20
C SER A 601 4.03 4.00 -9.58
N GLN A 602 4.02 2.70 -9.92
CA GLN A 602 4.57 2.09 -11.13
C GLN A 602 6.11 2.12 -11.20
N ASN A 603 6.79 2.35 -10.10
CA ASN A 603 8.24 2.23 -10.01
C ASN A 603 8.63 0.78 -9.64
N LEU A 604 8.47 -0.13 -10.60
CA LEU A 604 8.58 -1.58 -10.36
C LEU A 604 10.02 -2.00 -9.98
N LEU A 605 11.04 -1.31 -10.49
CA LEU A 605 12.43 -1.64 -10.14
C LEU A 605 12.72 -1.34 -8.65
N ARG A 606 12.26 -0.19 -8.15
CA ARG A 606 12.38 0.16 -6.72
C ARG A 606 11.54 -0.78 -5.86
N SER A 607 10.31 -1.08 -6.26
CA SER A 607 9.44 -2.04 -5.56
C SER A 607 10.14 -3.38 -5.38
N LEU A 608 10.65 -3.98 -6.46
CA LEU A 608 11.38 -5.25 -6.41
C LEU A 608 12.65 -5.16 -5.56
N SER A 609 13.34 -4.01 -5.57
CA SER A 609 14.52 -3.81 -4.73
C SER A 609 14.19 -3.96 -3.25
N PHE A 610 13.09 -3.36 -2.77
CA PHE A 610 12.67 -3.45 -1.37
C PHE A 610 12.09 -4.83 -1.02
N GLU A 611 11.38 -5.48 -1.94
CA GLU A 611 10.94 -6.87 -1.73
C GLU A 611 12.12 -7.84 -1.61
N LEU A 612 13.17 -7.65 -2.41
CA LEU A 612 14.40 -8.43 -2.30
C LEU A 612 15.13 -8.13 -0.98
N THR A 613 15.19 -6.85 -0.56
CA THR A 613 15.78 -6.50 0.74
C THR A 613 15.04 -7.18 1.90
N TYR A 614 13.71 -7.16 1.87
CA TYR A 614 12.90 -7.88 2.87
C TYR A 614 13.24 -9.38 2.94
N LEU A 615 13.36 -10.05 1.79
CA LEU A 615 13.74 -11.46 1.76
C LEU A 615 15.20 -11.69 2.15
N GLU A 616 16.11 -10.79 1.79
CA GLU A 616 17.52 -10.84 2.20
C GLU A 616 17.63 -10.82 3.72
N GLU A 617 16.93 -9.92 4.40
CA GLU A 617 16.94 -9.82 5.86
C GLU A 617 16.38 -11.08 6.54
N ILE A 618 15.22 -11.56 6.08
CA ILE A 618 14.64 -12.81 6.60
C ILE A 618 15.58 -14.00 6.39
N LEU A 619 16.11 -14.16 5.16
CA LEU A 619 16.97 -15.28 4.82
C LEU A 619 18.37 -15.14 5.44
N GLN A 620 18.83 -13.92 5.73
CA GLN A 620 20.08 -13.71 6.44
C GLN A 620 20.01 -14.27 7.86
N LEU A 621 18.93 -14.00 8.58
CA LEU A 621 18.70 -14.52 9.92
C LEU A 621 18.52 -16.06 9.94
N GLU A 622 17.79 -16.61 8.98
CA GLU A 622 17.52 -18.06 8.93
C GLU A 622 18.66 -18.88 8.30
N HIS A 623 19.39 -18.31 7.36
CA HIS A 623 20.35 -19.05 6.53
C HIS A 623 21.83 -18.73 6.78
N GLU A 624 22.16 -17.71 7.54
CA GLU A 624 23.55 -17.40 7.90
C GLU A 624 24.01 -18.23 9.09
N LEU A 625 25.00 -19.10 8.88
CA LEU A 625 25.52 -19.94 9.96
C LEU A 625 26.28 -19.13 11.01
N PHE A 626 27.01 -18.11 10.55
CA PHE A 626 27.82 -17.25 11.40
C PHE A 626 27.62 -15.79 11.01
N PRO A 627 26.48 -15.16 11.37
CA PRO A 627 26.19 -13.78 11.03
C PRO A 627 27.13 -12.82 11.77
N ILE A 628 27.30 -11.61 11.19
CA ILE A 628 28.05 -10.51 11.80
C ILE A 628 27.03 -9.53 12.37
N TYR A 629 26.95 -9.45 13.70
CA TYR A 629 26.06 -8.51 14.37
C TYR A 629 26.82 -7.27 14.84
N SER A 630 26.27 -6.08 14.59
CA SER A 630 26.71 -4.85 15.27
C SER A 630 26.14 -4.83 16.69
N LYS A 631 26.99 -4.55 17.70
CA LYS A 631 26.52 -4.35 19.08
C LYS A 631 25.60 -3.13 19.11
N GLY A 632 24.33 -3.33 19.44
CA GLY A 632 23.30 -2.30 19.52
C GLY A 632 22.04 -2.59 18.71
N GLU A 633 22.10 -3.51 17.76
CA GLU A 633 20.90 -4.03 17.12
C GLU A 633 20.31 -5.11 18.04
N GLU A 634 19.37 -4.72 18.90
CA GLU A 634 18.37 -5.65 19.39
C GLU A 634 17.60 -6.12 18.15
N VAL A 635 18.06 -7.21 17.56
CA VAL A 635 17.25 -7.90 16.54
C VAL A 635 16.01 -8.35 17.29
N GLY A 636 14.92 -7.61 17.12
CA GLY A 636 13.59 -8.02 17.54
C GLY A 636 13.24 -9.30 16.80
N VAL A 637 13.79 -10.42 17.26
CA VAL A 637 13.38 -11.75 16.86
C VAL A 637 11.97 -11.89 17.40
N SER A 638 10.99 -11.49 16.60
CA SER A 638 9.60 -11.82 16.88
C SER A 638 9.50 -13.35 16.85
N ASP A 639 9.46 -13.91 18.03
CA ASP A 639 9.21 -15.32 18.26
C ASP A 639 8.16 -15.87 17.29
N GLY A 640 8.55 -16.87 16.49
CA GLY A 640 7.64 -17.88 15.93
C GLY A 640 6.60 -17.42 14.91
N LYS A 641 6.42 -16.14 14.60
CA LYS A 641 5.38 -15.67 13.66
C LYS A 641 5.74 -15.83 12.17
N ASN A 642 7.01 -15.97 11.83
CA ASN A 642 7.49 -16.13 10.44
C ASN A 642 7.60 -17.59 9.98
N SER A 643 7.24 -18.56 10.79
CA SER A 643 7.32 -20.01 10.46
C SER A 643 6.39 -20.44 9.31
N HIS A 644 5.46 -19.57 8.88
CA HIS A 644 4.48 -19.86 7.82
C HIS A 644 4.78 -19.18 6.48
N LEU A 645 5.90 -18.44 6.34
CA LEU A 645 6.24 -17.80 5.07
C LEU A 645 6.66 -18.87 4.05
N ASP A 646 5.91 -18.98 2.95
CA ASP A 646 6.29 -19.81 1.80
C ASP A 646 7.37 -19.09 0.98
N ILE A 647 8.64 -19.27 1.38
CA ILE A 647 9.80 -18.65 0.72
C ILE A 647 9.86 -19.06 -0.76
N PHE A 648 9.57 -20.31 -1.08
CA PHE A 648 9.61 -20.79 -2.46
C PHE A 648 8.52 -20.12 -3.32
N GLY A 649 7.32 -19.95 -2.76
CA GLY A 649 6.23 -19.22 -3.40
C GLY A 649 6.59 -17.76 -3.66
N GLU A 650 7.20 -17.09 -2.68
CA GLU A 650 7.66 -15.69 -2.82
C GLU A 650 8.78 -15.55 -3.86
N LEU A 651 9.81 -16.40 -3.83
CA LEU A 651 10.87 -16.42 -4.84
C LEU A 651 10.29 -16.67 -6.25
N SER A 652 9.32 -17.60 -6.37
CA SER A 652 8.66 -17.89 -7.64
C SER A 652 7.80 -16.73 -8.15
N ARG A 653 7.21 -15.94 -7.25
CA ARG A 653 6.48 -14.72 -7.58
C ARG A 653 7.43 -13.65 -8.10
N LEU A 654 8.50 -13.37 -7.36
CA LEU A 654 9.51 -12.36 -7.75
C LEU A 654 10.18 -12.70 -9.07
N ARG A 655 10.44 -13.98 -9.35
CA ARG A 655 10.97 -14.41 -10.65
C ARG A 655 10.05 -14.01 -11.79
N ARG A 656 8.75 -14.26 -11.66
CA ARG A 656 7.76 -13.88 -12.69
C ARG A 656 7.72 -12.36 -12.90
N GLU A 657 7.80 -11.58 -11.83
CA GLU A 657 7.82 -10.11 -11.92
C GLU A 657 9.12 -9.59 -12.59
N LEU A 658 10.28 -10.18 -12.25
CA LEU A 658 11.56 -9.86 -12.93
C LEU A 658 11.52 -10.24 -14.41
N ASP A 659 11.00 -11.42 -14.76
CA ASP A 659 10.91 -11.88 -16.16
C ASP A 659 10.00 -10.96 -17.00
N GLN A 660 8.93 -10.42 -16.43
CA GLN A 660 8.07 -9.42 -17.10
C GLN A 660 8.81 -8.11 -17.43
N LEU A 661 9.75 -7.71 -16.59
CA LEU A 661 10.55 -6.50 -16.81
C LEU A 661 11.73 -6.72 -17.77
N PHE A 662 12.12 -7.95 -18.03
CA PHE A 662 13.28 -8.30 -18.86
C PHE A 662 13.26 -7.61 -20.22
N SER A 663 12.13 -7.65 -20.93
CA SER A 663 12.02 -7.09 -22.29
C SER A 663 12.26 -5.58 -22.37
N ARG A 664 11.97 -4.85 -21.27
CA ARG A 664 12.09 -3.38 -21.19
C ARG A 664 13.43 -2.91 -20.61
N HIS A 665 14.01 -3.69 -19.70
CA HIS A 665 15.14 -3.27 -18.86
C HIS A 665 16.41 -4.12 -19.01
N GLN A 666 16.49 -5.03 -19.99
CA GLN A 666 17.62 -5.97 -20.18
C GLN A 666 19.00 -5.30 -20.16
N LYS A 667 19.14 -4.06 -20.64
CA LYS A 667 20.39 -3.31 -20.69
C LYS A 667 20.60 -2.39 -19.48
N ASP A 668 19.62 -2.31 -18.61
CA ASP A 668 19.66 -1.46 -17.42
C ASP A 668 20.57 -2.08 -16.36
N ARG A 669 21.47 -1.27 -15.81
CA ARG A 669 22.41 -1.71 -14.77
C ARG A 669 21.66 -2.07 -13.47
N ASP A 670 20.61 -1.30 -13.13
CA ASP A 670 19.81 -1.54 -11.92
C ASP A 670 19.01 -2.83 -12.04
N TYR A 671 18.45 -3.11 -13.21
CA TYR A 671 17.78 -4.39 -13.46
C TYR A 671 18.74 -5.59 -13.34
N LYS A 672 19.95 -5.49 -13.91
CA LYS A 672 20.97 -6.54 -13.78
C LYS A 672 21.38 -6.75 -12.32
N TYR A 673 21.44 -5.66 -11.55
CA TYR A 673 21.73 -5.76 -10.12
C TYR A 673 20.60 -6.43 -9.34
N LEU A 674 19.32 -6.14 -9.62
CA LEU A 674 18.20 -6.85 -9.04
C LEU A 674 18.20 -8.34 -9.41
N GLN A 675 18.52 -8.65 -10.66
CA GLN A 675 18.64 -10.04 -11.13
C GLN A 675 19.78 -10.78 -10.41
N LEU A 676 20.90 -10.12 -10.15
CA LEU A 676 22.01 -10.66 -9.37
C LEU A 676 21.58 -10.97 -7.95
N ARG A 677 20.91 -10.02 -7.26
CA ARG A 677 20.39 -10.21 -5.89
C ARG A 677 19.39 -11.38 -5.84
N TYR A 678 18.47 -11.42 -6.77
CA TYR A 678 17.48 -12.50 -6.86
C TYR A 678 18.14 -13.87 -7.02
N LEU A 679 19.06 -14.01 -8.01
CA LEU A 679 19.76 -15.27 -8.25
C LEU A 679 20.60 -15.72 -7.03
N TYR A 680 21.16 -14.77 -6.29
CA TYR A 680 21.87 -15.06 -5.04
C TYR A 680 20.93 -15.67 -4.00
N LEU A 681 19.76 -15.09 -3.77
CA LEU A 681 18.76 -15.62 -2.83
C LEU A 681 18.23 -17.00 -3.26
N GLU A 682 17.86 -17.13 -4.52
CA GLU A 682 17.35 -18.39 -5.09
C GLU A 682 18.42 -19.49 -5.03
N GLY A 683 19.64 -19.22 -5.47
CA GLY A 683 20.74 -20.17 -5.44
C GLY A 683 21.11 -20.60 -4.02
N ARG A 684 21.15 -19.65 -3.09
CA ARG A 684 21.37 -19.91 -1.67
C ARG A 684 20.26 -20.80 -1.07
N TYR A 685 19.00 -20.50 -1.39
CA TYR A 685 17.85 -21.31 -0.96
C TYR A 685 17.98 -22.75 -1.45
N PHE A 686 18.28 -22.96 -2.74
CA PHE A 686 18.44 -24.31 -3.31
C PHE A 686 19.63 -25.07 -2.73
N ILE A 687 20.76 -24.42 -2.47
CA ILE A 687 21.90 -25.07 -1.79
C ILE A 687 21.48 -25.54 -0.40
N ARG A 688 20.75 -24.73 0.35
CA ARG A 688 20.29 -25.07 1.71
C ARG A 688 19.22 -26.16 1.73
N SER A 689 18.34 -26.20 0.73
CA SER A 689 17.32 -27.23 0.59
C SER A 689 17.86 -28.56 0.03
N GLY A 690 19.16 -28.64 -0.33
CA GLY A 690 19.78 -29.83 -0.90
C GLY A 690 19.61 -30.01 -2.42
N GLU A 691 18.97 -29.03 -3.12
CA GLU A 691 18.85 -29.02 -4.58
C GLU A 691 20.12 -28.43 -5.24
N TYR A 692 21.25 -29.03 -4.96
CA TYR A 692 22.58 -28.50 -5.28
C TYR A 692 22.78 -28.11 -6.74
N GLN A 693 22.29 -28.90 -7.71
CA GLN A 693 22.51 -28.61 -9.13
C GLN A 693 21.90 -27.28 -9.56
N LYS A 694 20.68 -26.99 -9.10
CA LYS A 694 20.01 -25.73 -9.38
C LYS A 694 20.72 -24.57 -8.66
N GLY A 695 21.00 -24.73 -7.36
CA GLY A 695 21.66 -23.72 -6.57
C GLY A 695 23.02 -23.32 -7.09
N ILE A 696 23.88 -24.29 -7.43
CA ILE A 696 25.22 -24.01 -8.02
C ILE A 696 25.11 -23.29 -9.36
N HIS A 697 24.18 -23.70 -10.22
CA HIS A 697 23.94 -23.04 -11.50
C HIS A 697 23.60 -21.54 -11.32
N ASP A 698 22.74 -21.22 -10.37
CA ASP A 698 22.36 -19.83 -10.11
C ASP A 698 23.52 -19.04 -9.47
N ILE A 699 24.25 -19.61 -8.51
CA ILE A 699 25.43 -19.00 -7.92
C ILE A 699 26.54 -18.75 -8.94
N GLN A 700 26.74 -19.64 -9.93
CA GLN A 700 27.69 -19.39 -11.03
C GLN A 700 27.30 -18.18 -11.86
N LYS A 701 26.00 -17.97 -12.10
CA LYS A 701 25.52 -16.73 -12.74
C LYS A 701 25.75 -15.51 -11.86
N VAL A 702 25.53 -15.61 -10.54
CA VAL A 702 25.85 -14.54 -9.58
C VAL A 702 27.32 -14.15 -9.72
N ILE A 703 28.25 -15.09 -9.70
CA ILE A 703 29.69 -14.83 -9.87
C ILE A 703 29.99 -14.12 -11.20
N SER A 704 29.33 -14.55 -12.29
CA SER A 704 29.49 -13.91 -13.61
C SER A 704 28.98 -12.46 -13.61
N TYR A 705 27.78 -12.22 -13.09
CA TYR A 705 27.16 -10.88 -13.02
C TYR A 705 27.89 -9.98 -12.03
N ALA A 706 28.37 -10.51 -10.89
CA ALA A 706 29.16 -9.76 -9.92
C ALA A 706 30.47 -9.23 -10.52
N ARG A 707 31.16 -10.01 -11.35
CA ARG A 707 32.35 -9.58 -12.10
C ARG A 707 32.00 -8.49 -13.12
N GLU A 708 30.91 -8.66 -13.89
CA GLU A 708 30.45 -7.67 -14.87
C GLU A 708 30.10 -6.33 -14.20
N LEU A 709 29.36 -6.38 -13.09
CA LEU A 709 28.89 -5.21 -12.34
C LEU A 709 29.96 -4.64 -11.39
N LYS A 710 31.12 -5.30 -11.24
CA LYS A 710 32.21 -4.97 -10.31
C LYS A 710 31.72 -4.94 -8.84
N ARG A 711 30.89 -5.91 -8.45
CA ARG A 711 30.35 -6.08 -7.10
C ARG A 711 31.12 -7.18 -6.38
N LEU A 712 32.19 -6.75 -5.69
CA LEU A 712 33.06 -7.66 -4.94
C LEU A 712 32.34 -8.37 -3.81
N ASP A 713 31.40 -7.73 -3.14
CA ASP A 713 30.57 -8.27 -2.09
C ASP A 713 29.84 -9.55 -2.57
N PHE A 714 29.07 -9.45 -3.66
CA PHE A 714 28.39 -10.61 -4.24
C PHE A 714 29.34 -11.65 -4.85
N LEU A 715 30.49 -11.23 -5.30
CA LEU A 715 31.52 -12.15 -5.82
C LEU A 715 32.03 -13.06 -4.70
N LEU A 716 32.43 -12.49 -3.57
CA LEU A 716 32.91 -13.22 -2.41
C LEU A 716 31.81 -14.09 -1.77
N GLU A 717 30.57 -13.59 -1.74
CA GLU A 717 29.41 -14.35 -1.29
C GLU A 717 29.13 -15.55 -2.21
N GLY A 718 29.20 -15.37 -3.53
CA GLY A 718 29.06 -16.45 -4.49
C GLY A 718 30.08 -17.57 -4.26
N TYR A 719 31.35 -17.21 -4.05
CA TYR A 719 32.39 -18.19 -3.71
C TYR A 719 32.08 -18.88 -2.38
N ARG A 720 31.63 -18.14 -1.36
CA ARG A 720 31.27 -18.69 -0.05
C ARG A 720 30.14 -19.72 -0.15
N GLN A 721 29.11 -19.48 -0.97
CA GLN A 721 28.03 -20.45 -1.18
C GLN A 721 28.52 -21.73 -1.85
N ILE A 722 29.44 -21.65 -2.82
CA ILE A 722 30.06 -22.85 -3.42
C ILE A 722 30.93 -23.57 -2.38
N ILE A 723 31.69 -22.87 -1.57
CA ILE A 723 32.48 -23.46 -0.49
C ILE A 723 31.57 -24.20 0.50
N TYR A 724 30.41 -23.63 0.89
CA TYR A 724 29.45 -24.33 1.74
C TYR A 724 28.88 -25.60 1.08
N TYR A 725 28.56 -25.55 -0.20
CA TYR A 725 28.22 -26.76 -0.94
C TYR A 725 29.34 -27.81 -0.88
N CYS A 726 30.58 -27.40 -1.08
CA CYS A 726 31.74 -28.30 -1.02
C CYS A 726 31.91 -28.93 0.37
N ILE A 727 31.64 -28.18 1.44
CA ILE A 727 31.68 -28.70 2.83
C ILE A 727 30.58 -29.76 3.03
N GLN A 728 29.38 -29.54 2.52
CA GLN A 728 28.26 -30.50 2.67
C GLN A 728 28.45 -31.77 1.84
N THR A 729 29.07 -31.67 0.68
CA THR A 729 29.27 -32.81 -0.23
C THR A 729 30.65 -33.42 -0.13
N GLU A 730 31.52 -32.86 0.73
CA GLU A 730 32.92 -33.27 0.88
C GLU A 730 33.73 -33.17 -0.44
N ASN A 731 33.40 -32.21 -1.30
CA ASN A 731 34.12 -31.95 -2.54
C ASN A 731 35.38 -31.09 -2.31
N ILE A 732 36.45 -31.77 -1.86
CA ILE A 732 37.70 -31.13 -1.42
C ILE A 732 38.40 -30.39 -2.57
N SER A 733 38.38 -30.92 -3.80
CA SER A 733 39.10 -30.35 -4.94
C SER A 733 38.49 -28.99 -5.36
N GLU A 734 37.19 -28.88 -5.41
CA GLU A 734 36.47 -27.66 -5.74
C GLU A 734 36.56 -26.63 -4.59
N MET A 735 36.52 -27.09 -3.34
CA MET A 735 36.73 -26.25 -2.17
C MET A 735 38.11 -25.58 -2.18
N ALA A 736 39.21 -26.31 -2.57
CA ALA A 736 40.52 -25.74 -2.69
C ALA A 736 40.55 -24.57 -3.67
N TYR A 737 39.96 -24.74 -4.84
CA TYR A 737 39.95 -23.74 -5.91
C TYR A 737 39.21 -22.47 -5.45
N TYR A 738 38.01 -22.61 -4.89
CA TYR A 738 37.23 -21.41 -4.50
C TYR A 738 37.74 -20.73 -3.25
N THR A 739 38.36 -21.45 -2.28
CA THR A 739 38.97 -20.82 -1.11
C THR A 739 40.22 -20.00 -1.48
N ASP A 740 41.04 -20.46 -2.45
CA ASP A 740 42.19 -19.72 -2.91
C ASP A 740 41.76 -18.49 -3.70
N LEU A 741 40.84 -18.62 -4.62
CA LEU A 741 40.30 -17.51 -5.44
C LEU A 741 39.66 -16.43 -4.55
N ALA A 742 38.84 -16.84 -3.57
CA ALA A 742 38.19 -15.91 -2.65
C ALA A 742 39.20 -15.15 -1.76
N LEU A 743 40.28 -15.83 -1.35
CA LEU A 743 41.32 -15.20 -0.56
C LEU A 743 42.12 -14.20 -1.39
N GLU A 744 42.47 -14.53 -2.64
CA GLU A 744 43.17 -13.63 -3.57
C GLU A 744 42.36 -12.38 -3.85
N ASP A 745 41.05 -12.49 -4.18
CA ASP A 745 40.17 -11.38 -4.44
C ASP A 745 39.96 -10.49 -3.21
N ALA A 746 39.85 -11.09 -2.01
CA ALA A 746 39.75 -10.37 -0.76
C ALA A 746 41.02 -9.59 -0.42
N ILE A 747 42.21 -10.15 -0.69
CA ILE A 747 43.51 -9.48 -0.47
C ILE A 747 43.67 -8.32 -1.48
N GLN A 748 43.38 -8.53 -2.76
CA GLN A 748 43.44 -7.46 -3.78
C GLN A 748 42.52 -6.29 -3.44
N ALA A 749 41.38 -6.56 -2.84
CA ALA A 749 40.44 -5.54 -2.41
C ALA A 749 40.76 -4.90 -1.04
N ASN A 750 41.79 -5.38 -0.36
CA ASN A 750 42.15 -4.96 1.01
C ASN A 750 40.99 -5.05 2.00
N ASN A 751 40.14 -6.08 1.85
CA ASN A 751 38.98 -6.30 2.71
C ASN A 751 39.35 -7.23 3.87
N HIS A 752 39.71 -6.64 5.02
CA HIS A 752 40.20 -7.37 6.19
C HIS A 752 39.20 -8.39 6.75
N GLU A 753 37.92 -8.07 6.72
CA GLU A 753 36.86 -8.96 7.18
C GLU A 753 36.73 -10.19 6.27
N ALA A 754 36.69 -9.98 4.95
CA ALA A 754 36.67 -11.06 3.99
C ALA A 754 37.93 -11.92 4.07
N ILE A 755 39.13 -11.32 4.21
CA ILE A 755 40.37 -12.05 4.40
C ILE A 755 40.29 -12.98 5.63
N ALA A 756 39.81 -12.49 6.76
CA ALA A 756 39.71 -13.27 7.98
C ALA A 756 38.73 -14.46 7.83
N ILE A 757 37.58 -14.24 7.18
CA ILE A 757 36.60 -15.29 6.86
C ILE A 757 37.22 -16.36 5.94
N GLN A 758 37.92 -15.93 4.86
CA GLN A 758 38.54 -16.87 3.91
C GLN A 758 39.70 -17.63 4.55
N LEU A 759 40.46 -17.03 5.46
CA LEU A 759 41.48 -17.73 6.24
C LEU A 759 40.86 -18.85 7.10
N ARG A 760 39.70 -18.61 7.73
CA ARG A 760 38.96 -19.64 8.46
C ARG A 760 38.54 -20.79 7.55
N LEU A 761 37.91 -20.48 6.40
CA LEU A 761 37.47 -21.49 5.43
C LEU A 761 38.65 -22.29 4.84
N LYS A 762 39.79 -21.61 4.64
CA LYS A 762 41.02 -22.31 4.23
C LYS A 762 41.57 -23.19 5.33
N GLY A 763 41.46 -22.76 6.61
CA GLY A 763 41.75 -23.60 7.76
C GLY A 763 40.90 -24.88 7.79
N LEU A 764 39.57 -24.75 7.52
CA LEU A 764 38.68 -25.90 7.41
C LEU A 764 39.05 -26.81 6.24
N TYR A 765 39.39 -26.23 5.06
CA TYR A 765 39.88 -27.00 3.92
C TYR A 765 41.11 -27.85 4.29
N HIS A 766 42.12 -27.26 4.94
CA HIS A 766 43.30 -28.00 5.40
C HIS A 766 42.99 -29.09 6.44
N LEU A 767 42.00 -28.86 7.32
CA LEU A 767 41.49 -29.90 8.23
C LEU A 767 40.87 -31.06 7.44
N MET A 768 40.08 -30.77 6.39
CA MET A 768 39.46 -31.80 5.54
C MET A 768 40.47 -32.61 4.70
N VAL A 769 41.61 -32.01 4.36
CA VAL A 769 42.72 -32.73 3.70
C VAL A 769 43.57 -33.53 4.66
N GLY A 770 43.46 -33.24 5.99
CA GLY A 770 44.28 -33.87 7.02
C GLY A 770 45.61 -33.16 7.30
N ASP A 771 45.81 -31.97 6.80
CA ASP A 771 46.97 -31.11 7.10
C ASP A 771 46.67 -30.25 8.33
N GLU A 772 46.81 -30.88 9.51
CA GLU A 772 46.49 -30.27 10.79
C GLU A 772 47.35 -29.03 11.12
N GLU A 773 48.62 -28.99 10.60
CA GLU A 773 49.52 -27.86 10.87
C GLU A 773 49.07 -26.60 10.12
N GLN A 774 48.77 -26.70 8.80
CA GLN A 774 48.28 -25.60 8.03
C GLN A 774 46.90 -25.19 8.48
N ALA A 775 45.99 -26.12 8.81
CA ALA A 775 44.69 -25.83 9.38
C ALA A 775 44.83 -24.95 10.64
N THR A 776 45.64 -25.38 11.61
CA THR A 776 45.88 -24.64 12.85
C THR A 776 46.40 -23.24 12.57
N ARG A 777 47.37 -23.11 11.64
CA ARG A 777 48.00 -21.84 11.27
C ARG A 777 47.00 -20.85 10.66
N HIS A 778 46.16 -21.31 9.74
CA HIS A 778 45.15 -20.45 9.09
C HIS A 778 44.05 -20.05 10.07
N LEU A 779 43.59 -20.90 10.95
CA LEU A 779 42.59 -20.61 11.97
C LEU A 779 43.09 -19.57 12.98
N TYR A 780 44.31 -19.69 13.50
CA TYR A 780 44.86 -18.63 14.35
C TYR A 780 45.01 -17.30 13.63
N ARG A 781 45.48 -17.30 12.39
CA ARG A 781 45.54 -16.05 11.61
C ARG A 781 44.18 -15.40 11.41
N SER A 782 43.12 -16.19 11.23
CA SER A 782 41.76 -15.68 11.17
C SER A 782 41.36 -15.01 12.48
N ILE A 783 41.63 -15.65 13.62
CA ILE A 783 41.39 -15.12 14.97
C ILE A 783 42.14 -13.81 15.18
N ASP A 784 43.45 -13.78 14.83
CA ASP A 784 44.28 -12.58 14.96
C ASP A 784 43.71 -11.39 14.17
N CYS A 785 43.26 -11.64 12.95
CA CYS A 785 42.64 -10.60 12.12
C CYS A 785 41.35 -10.04 12.73
N PHE A 786 40.54 -10.87 13.40
CA PHE A 786 39.31 -10.42 14.06
C PHE A 786 39.56 -9.83 15.46
N SER A 787 40.71 -10.01 16.03
CA SER A 787 41.07 -9.65 17.42
C SER A 787 41.98 -8.44 17.52
N LEU A 788 42.17 -7.64 16.46
CA LEU A 788 43.11 -6.50 16.44
C LEU A 788 42.78 -5.42 17.47
N THR A 789 41.52 -5.23 17.81
CA THR A 789 41.09 -4.33 18.90
C THR A 789 39.95 -4.99 19.69
N ASN A 790 39.74 -4.52 20.96
CA ASN A 790 38.61 -5.00 21.77
C ASN A 790 37.23 -4.79 21.11
N SER A 791 37.07 -3.71 20.39
CA SER A 791 35.82 -3.44 19.65
C SER A 791 35.60 -4.43 18.49
N MET A 792 36.66 -4.75 17.74
CA MET A 792 36.62 -5.76 16.68
C MET A 792 36.36 -7.15 17.29
N GLN A 793 37.03 -7.52 18.37
CA GLN A 793 36.82 -8.79 19.04
C GLN A 793 35.36 -8.95 19.50
N ALA A 794 34.75 -7.89 20.02
CA ALA A 794 33.33 -7.92 20.40
C ALA A 794 32.40 -8.03 19.19
N LYS A 795 32.68 -7.27 18.09
CA LYS A 795 31.90 -7.30 16.85
C LYS A 795 31.97 -8.67 16.17
N TYR A 796 33.12 -9.28 16.14
CA TYR A 796 33.37 -10.54 15.42
C TYR A 796 33.41 -11.78 16.35
N ALA A 797 32.82 -11.71 17.54
CA ALA A 797 32.85 -12.78 18.55
C ALA A 797 32.39 -14.14 17.96
N ILE A 798 31.34 -14.17 17.15
CA ILE A 798 30.83 -15.38 16.51
C ILE A 798 31.83 -15.93 15.48
N GLN A 799 32.54 -15.08 14.73
CA GLN A 799 33.54 -15.50 13.75
C GLN A 799 34.79 -16.09 14.44
N ILE A 800 35.20 -15.49 15.56
CA ILE A 800 36.26 -16.02 16.41
C ILE A 800 35.85 -17.37 17.01
N ALA A 801 34.61 -17.44 17.53
CA ALA A 801 34.03 -18.68 18.09
C ALA A 801 34.02 -19.81 17.03
N ALA A 802 33.64 -19.53 15.79
CA ALA A 802 33.66 -20.50 14.71
C ALA A 802 35.09 -21.02 14.42
N SER A 803 36.10 -20.14 14.43
CA SER A 803 37.50 -20.55 14.25
C SER A 803 38.01 -21.41 15.43
N LEU A 804 37.64 -21.07 16.64
CA LEU A 804 37.96 -21.87 17.85
C LEU A 804 37.24 -23.24 17.83
N ALA A 805 36.02 -23.33 17.33
CA ALA A 805 35.31 -24.59 17.18
C ALA A 805 36.04 -25.55 16.20
N TYR A 806 36.57 -25.03 15.11
CA TYR A 806 37.42 -25.84 14.21
C TYR A 806 38.76 -26.25 14.84
N LEU A 807 39.36 -25.39 15.66
CA LEU A 807 40.53 -25.78 16.47
C LEU A 807 40.18 -26.89 17.45
N ALA A 808 39.01 -26.84 18.08
CA ALA A 808 38.54 -27.91 18.95
C ALA A 808 38.33 -29.23 18.20
N GLU A 809 37.83 -29.19 16.92
CA GLU A 809 37.70 -30.36 16.07
C GLU A 809 39.09 -30.98 15.76
N ILE A 810 40.12 -30.13 15.52
CA ILE A 810 41.50 -30.59 15.36
C ILE A 810 41.98 -31.33 16.61
N GLU A 811 41.74 -30.78 17.81
CA GLU A 811 42.14 -31.41 19.08
C GLU A 811 41.38 -32.73 19.34
N GLN A 812 40.12 -32.84 18.90
CA GLN A 812 39.37 -34.11 18.94
C GLN A 812 40.00 -35.18 18.01
N VAL A 813 40.40 -34.80 16.79
CA VAL A 813 41.09 -35.67 15.85
C VAL A 813 42.43 -36.17 16.43
N ARG A 814 43.17 -35.32 17.16
CA ARG A 814 44.38 -35.68 17.88
C ARG A 814 44.13 -36.62 19.08
N GLY A 815 42.92 -36.60 19.61
CA GLY A 815 42.54 -37.34 20.81
C GLY A 815 42.69 -36.55 22.12
N HIS A 816 42.87 -35.22 22.00
CA HIS A 816 43.02 -34.29 23.16
C HIS A 816 41.63 -33.77 23.58
N PHE A 817 40.72 -34.65 23.94
CA PHE A 817 39.28 -34.31 24.15
C PHE A 817 39.06 -33.28 25.25
N GLN A 818 39.91 -33.28 26.32
CA GLN A 818 39.78 -32.25 27.35
C GLN A 818 40.10 -30.84 26.84
N VAL A 819 41.11 -30.70 25.97
CA VAL A 819 41.47 -29.42 25.34
C VAL A 819 40.31 -28.95 24.40
N ALA A 820 39.75 -29.90 23.67
CA ALA A 820 38.59 -29.60 22.82
C ALA A 820 37.39 -29.08 23.62
N VAL A 821 37.09 -29.68 24.77
CA VAL A 821 36.02 -29.20 25.68
C VAL A 821 36.32 -27.79 26.15
N THR A 822 37.57 -27.50 26.58
CA THR A 822 37.96 -26.14 27.04
C THR A 822 37.79 -25.09 25.96
N HIS A 823 38.18 -25.38 24.71
CA HIS A 823 37.96 -24.47 23.57
C HIS A 823 36.45 -24.22 23.32
N LEU A 824 35.63 -25.26 23.40
CA LEU A 824 34.19 -25.13 23.13
C LEU A 824 33.42 -24.44 24.27
N GLU A 825 33.86 -24.59 25.51
CA GLU A 825 33.35 -23.79 26.63
C GLU A 825 33.71 -22.30 26.48
N GLU A 826 34.89 -22.00 25.94
CA GLU A 826 35.29 -20.63 25.58
C GLU A 826 34.42 -20.07 24.45
N VAL A 827 34.17 -20.90 23.44
CA VAL A 827 33.24 -20.57 22.34
C VAL A 827 31.86 -20.13 22.87
N LEU A 828 31.27 -20.93 23.78
CA LEU A 828 29.95 -20.59 24.35
C LEU A 828 29.97 -19.33 25.22
N ARG A 829 31.10 -19.02 25.87
CA ARG A 829 31.29 -17.77 26.61
C ARG A 829 31.37 -16.55 25.68
N LEU A 830 32.09 -16.66 24.55
CA LEU A 830 32.23 -15.60 23.56
C LEU A 830 30.91 -15.28 22.88
N VAL A 831 30.13 -16.31 22.55
CA VAL A 831 28.82 -16.17 21.90
C VAL A 831 27.77 -15.57 22.85
N GLY A 832 27.85 -15.90 24.17
CA GLY A 832 26.94 -15.39 25.21
C GLY A 832 25.50 -15.92 25.10
N ASP A 833 24.63 -15.44 26.01
CA ASP A 833 23.21 -15.86 26.06
C ASP A 833 22.29 -15.06 25.13
N GLN A 834 22.78 -13.94 24.55
CA GLN A 834 22.03 -13.04 23.68
C GLN A 834 22.19 -13.38 22.19
N SER A 835 22.89 -14.46 21.84
CA SER A 835 23.02 -14.88 20.44
C SER A 835 21.75 -15.57 19.93
N VAL A 836 21.54 -15.52 18.61
CA VAL A 836 20.46 -16.26 17.94
C VAL A 836 20.62 -17.76 18.26
N ASP A 837 19.57 -18.38 18.74
CA ASP A 837 19.56 -19.79 19.17
C ASP A 837 20.08 -20.75 18.09
N SER A 838 19.84 -20.46 16.81
CA SER A 838 20.34 -21.27 15.69
C SER A 838 21.87 -21.31 15.56
N VAL A 839 22.58 -20.25 15.99
CA VAL A 839 24.05 -20.20 15.99
C VAL A 839 24.62 -20.93 17.20
N ARG A 840 24.04 -20.69 18.37
CA ARG A 840 24.48 -21.28 19.64
C ARG A 840 24.36 -22.81 19.63
N VAL A 841 23.27 -23.31 19.06
CA VAL A 841 22.98 -24.75 19.00
C VAL A 841 24.08 -25.56 18.27
N VAL A 842 24.69 -24.97 17.25
CA VAL A 842 25.79 -25.62 16.52
C VAL A 842 26.98 -25.90 17.44
N PHE A 843 27.33 -24.93 18.26
CA PHE A 843 28.44 -25.08 19.23
C PHE A 843 28.08 -25.98 20.42
N GLU A 844 26.82 -26.03 20.81
CA GLU A 844 26.34 -26.98 21.82
C GLU A 844 26.41 -28.43 21.31
N ILE A 845 26.11 -28.67 20.03
CA ILE A 845 26.31 -29.99 19.42
C ILE A 845 27.82 -30.37 19.46
N ASP A 846 28.71 -29.46 19.05
CA ASP A 846 30.14 -29.70 19.04
C ASP A 846 30.66 -30.01 20.47
N LEU A 847 30.18 -29.29 21.46
CA LEU A 847 30.52 -29.54 22.86
C LEU A 847 29.99 -30.89 23.36
N GLY A 848 28.76 -31.24 23.02
CA GLY A 848 28.20 -32.57 23.28
C GLY A 848 29.04 -33.71 22.66
N ILE A 849 29.52 -33.50 21.43
CA ILE A 849 30.44 -34.45 20.75
C ILE A 849 31.77 -34.55 21.52
N ALA A 850 32.35 -33.44 21.92
CA ALA A 850 33.60 -33.44 22.67
C ALA A 850 33.44 -34.16 24.03
N TYR A 851 32.34 -33.98 24.75
CA TYR A 851 32.04 -34.71 25.99
C TYR A 851 31.82 -36.21 25.74
N TYR A 852 31.16 -36.59 24.64
CA TYR A 852 31.00 -37.99 24.24
C TYR A 852 32.35 -38.68 24.07
N TRP A 853 33.28 -38.08 23.34
CA TRP A 853 34.60 -38.64 23.10
C TRP A 853 35.51 -38.62 24.37
N LYS A 854 35.31 -37.64 25.28
CA LYS A 854 35.93 -37.60 26.58
C LYS A 854 35.44 -38.73 27.50
N GLY A 855 34.27 -39.30 27.23
CA GLY A 855 33.65 -40.35 28.04
C GLY A 855 32.59 -39.87 29.02
N ASP A 856 32.31 -38.57 29.08
CA ASP A 856 31.28 -38.00 29.93
C ASP A 856 29.92 -38.00 29.21
N LEU A 857 29.29 -39.17 29.24
CA LEU A 857 28.02 -39.39 28.52
C LEU A 857 26.85 -38.58 29.09
N VAL A 858 26.92 -38.21 30.39
CA VAL A 858 25.87 -37.41 31.01
C VAL A 858 25.87 -35.98 30.50
N GLN A 859 27.04 -35.33 30.46
CA GLN A 859 27.16 -34.00 29.87
C GLN A 859 26.88 -34.00 28.37
N ALA A 860 27.35 -35.01 27.63
CA ALA A 860 27.06 -35.15 26.23
C ALA A 860 25.54 -35.20 25.97
N ARG A 861 24.80 -35.99 26.72
CA ARG A 861 23.35 -36.11 26.66
C ARG A 861 22.66 -34.78 26.97
N PHE A 862 23.10 -34.07 28.00
CA PHE A 862 22.57 -32.77 28.40
C PHE A 862 22.61 -31.76 27.24
N TYR A 863 23.77 -31.62 26.59
CA TYR A 863 23.94 -30.69 25.49
C TYR A 863 23.16 -31.10 24.24
N PHE A 864 23.07 -32.40 23.92
CA PHE A 864 22.27 -32.87 22.78
C PHE A 864 20.76 -32.72 22.98
N ASP A 865 20.26 -32.98 24.21
CA ASP A 865 18.82 -32.79 24.51
C ASP A 865 18.43 -31.30 24.44
N ARG A 866 19.37 -30.43 24.88
CA ARG A 866 19.19 -28.97 24.75
C ARG A 866 19.19 -28.50 23.29
N ALA A 867 20.16 -28.97 22.51
CA ALA A 867 20.25 -28.68 21.09
C ALA A 867 18.99 -29.13 20.33
N GLN A 868 18.45 -30.32 20.64
CA GLN A 868 17.25 -30.86 20.01
C GLN A 868 16.01 -29.99 20.23
N LYS A 869 15.85 -29.39 21.40
CA LYS A 869 14.72 -28.49 21.70
C LYS A 869 14.75 -27.24 20.85
N VAL A 870 15.94 -26.71 20.60
CA VAL A 870 16.10 -25.49 19.78
C VAL A 870 15.91 -25.83 18.29
N LEU A 871 16.51 -26.92 17.80
CA LEU A 871 16.44 -27.32 16.41
C LEU A 871 15.02 -27.63 15.94
N SER A 872 14.11 -28.05 16.83
CA SER A 872 12.72 -28.31 16.45
C SER A 872 11.96 -27.08 15.94
N GLY A 873 12.46 -25.86 16.20
CA GLY A 873 11.92 -24.59 15.70
C GLY A 873 12.67 -23.98 14.52
N VAL A 874 13.77 -24.59 14.06
CA VAL A 874 14.64 -24.06 13.00
C VAL A 874 14.28 -24.70 11.65
N ARG A 875 14.02 -23.87 10.62
CA ARG A 875 13.57 -24.36 9.30
C ARG A 875 14.66 -25.14 8.53
N PHE A 876 15.93 -24.78 8.64
CA PHE A 876 17.06 -25.44 8.00
C PHE A 876 18.16 -25.73 9.06
N PRO A 877 17.98 -26.79 9.86
CA PRO A 877 18.87 -27.08 10.97
C PRO A 877 20.25 -27.55 10.48
N TRP A 878 21.30 -26.85 10.94
CA TRP A 878 22.68 -27.24 10.66
C TRP A 878 23.12 -28.32 11.64
N LYS A 879 23.83 -29.37 11.16
CA LYS A 879 24.31 -30.51 11.95
C LYS A 879 23.21 -31.41 12.58
N GLU A 880 21.97 -31.31 12.14
CA GLU A 880 20.88 -32.15 12.66
C GLU A 880 21.18 -33.64 12.51
N GLU A 881 21.67 -34.06 11.33
CA GLU A 881 22.06 -35.42 11.06
C GLU A 881 23.14 -35.92 12.03
N LEU A 882 24.10 -35.07 12.33
CA LEU A 882 25.17 -35.38 13.27
C LEU A 882 24.66 -35.47 14.70
N LEU A 883 23.74 -34.59 15.09
CA LEU A 883 23.09 -34.64 16.41
C LEU A 883 22.32 -35.94 16.58
N GLU A 884 21.46 -36.31 15.62
CA GLU A 884 20.68 -37.55 15.67
C GLU A 884 21.55 -38.81 15.76
N PHE A 885 22.64 -38.80 15.01
CA PHE A 885 23.59 -39.88 15.06
C PHE A 885 24.24 -40.06 16.47
N TYR A 886 24.72 -38.94 17.04
CA TYR A 886 25.34 -39.02 18.40
C TYR A 886 24.31 -39.30 19.50
N GLN A 887 23.05 -38.78 19.36
CA GLN A 887 21.97 -39.19 20.27
C GLN A 887 21.68 -40.69 20.18
N SER A 888 21.75 -41.28 18.98
CA SER A 888 21.60 -42.74 18.82
C SER A 888 22.75 -43.51 19.45
N LEU A 889 23.98 -43.01 19.35
CA LEU A 889 25.13 -43.60 20.04
C LEU A 889 24.99 -43.57 21.58
N ILE A 890 24.51 -42.42 22.10
CA ILE A 890 24.23 -42.27 23.54
C ILE A 890 23.10 -43.22 23.95
N ALA A 891 22.04 -43.34 23.15
CA ALA A 891 20.93 -44.26 23.41
C ALA A 891 21.39 -45.73 23.49
N CYS A 892 22.37 -46.12 22.66
CA CYS A 892 22.99 -47.44 22.76
C CYS A 892 23.66 -47.65 24.14
N HIS A 893 24.41 -46.65 24.62
CA HIS A 893 25.10 -46.73 25.94
C HIS A 893 24.14 -46.77 27.13
N PHE A 894 22.94 -46.17 27.01
CA PHE A 894 21.92 -46.21 28.05
C PHE A 894 20.85 -47.31 27.86
N GLY A 895 21.00 -48.20 26.90
CA GLY A 895 20.07 -49.30 26.62
C GLY A 895 18.72 -48.89 26.00
N GLU A 896 18.60 -47.69 25.45
CA GLU A 896 17.37 -47.12 24.83
C GLU A 896 17.20 -47.63 23.38
N GLN A 897 17.12 -48.96 23.21
CA GLN A 897 17.15 -49.60 21.89
C GLN A 897 16.02 -49.20 20.94
N GLU A 898 14.85 -48.78 21.43
CA GLU A 898 13.73 -48.33 20.62
C GLU A 898 14.03 -46.99 19.89
N LYS A 899 14.75 -46.08 20.54
CA LYS A 899 15.16 -44.82 19.91
C LYS A 899 16.14 -45.07 18.75
N VAL A 900 17.05 -46.00 18.97
CA VAL A 900 18.02 -46.41 17.95
C VAL A 900 17.33 -47.06 16.73
N ALA A 901 16.34 -47.92 16.99
CA ALA A 901 15.55 -48.56 15.92
C ALA A 901 14.77 -47.49 15.11
N THR A 902 14.20 -46.51 15.77
CA THR A 902 13.47 -45.39 15.11
C THR A 902 14.40 -44.56 14.22
N TYR A 903 15.62 -44.27 14.68
CA TYR A 903 16.65 -43.59 13.90
C TYR A 903 17.01 -44.41 12.65
N LEU A 904 17.34 -45.68 12.81
CA LEU A 904 17.72 -46.56 11.69
C LEU A 904 16.59 -46.74 10.67
N ALA A 905 15.33 -46.87 11.11
CA ALA A 905 14.17 -46.95 10.23
C ALA A 905 14.04 -45.70 9.35
N ARG A 906 14.24 -44.52 9.92
CA ARG A 906 14.24 -43.26 9.18
C ARG A 906 15.37 -43.23 8.15
N LYS A 907 16.56 -43.65 8.51
CA LYS A 907 17.75 -43.68 7.64
C LYS A 907 17.73 -44.74 6.54
N GLU A 908 17.02 -45.86 6.69
CA GLU A 908 16.95 -46.89 5.65
C GLU A 908 16.37 -46.36 4.33
N GLY A 909 15.38 -45.45 4.39
CA GLY A 909 14.82 -44.81 3.20
C GLY A 909 15.76 -43.77 2.54
N THR A 910 16.47 -42.99 3.36
CA THR A 910 17.35 -41.90 2.90
C THR A 910 18.74 -42.39 2.48
N MET A 911 19.23 -43.47 3.04
CA MET A 911 20.55 -44.05 2.71
C MET A 911 20.75 -44.39 1.24
N LYS A 912 19.66 -44.70 0.52
CA LYS A 912 19.71 -44.99 -0.93
C LYS A 912 19.82 -43.72 -1.78
N GLN A 913 19.45 -42.58 -1.25
CA GLN A 913 19.37 -41.30 -1.95
C GLN A 913 20.47 -40.31 -1.54
N THR A 914 21.07 -40.47 -0.34
CA THR A 914 22.07 -39.52 0.17
C THR A 914 23.37 -39.59 -0.65
N THR A 915 23.84 -38.39 -1.04
CA THR A 915 25.11 -38.20 -1.73
C THR A 915 26.30 -38.10 -0.78
N ASN A 916 26.04 -37.86 0.55
CA ASN A 916 27.09 -37.71 1.54
C ASN A 916 27.65 -39.05 1.99
N ALA A 917 28.90 -39.34 1.61
CA ALA A 917 29.58 -40.56 1.96
C ALA A 917 29.80 -40.73 3.46
N ARG A 918 30.08 -39.62 4.20
CA ARG A 918 30.30 -39.61 5.62
C ARG A 918 29.09 -40.06 6.44
N ASP A 919 27.88 -39.63 6.05
CA ASP A 919 26.62 -40.02 6.72
C ASP A 919 26.40 -41.53 6.58
N LYS A 920 26.71 -42.12 5.44
CA LYS A 920 26.69 -43.55 5.22
C LYS A 920 27.70 -44.28 6.13
N GLY A 921 28.90 -43.70 6.24
CA GLY A 921 29.95 -44.22 7.15
C GLY A 921 29.54 -44.26 8.61
N MET A 922 28.88 -43.17 9.05
CA MET A 922 28.39 -43.05 10.45
C MET A 922 27.29 -44.05 10.75
N VAL A 923 26.32 -44.25 9.86
CA VAL A 923 25.27 -45.28 10.04
C VAL A 923 25.90 -46.71 10.07
N CYS A 924 26.86 -46.99 9.15
CA CYS A 924 27.57 -48.28 9.17
C CYS A 924 28.38 -48.48 10.42
N TYR A 925 28.99 -47.41 10.99
CA TYR A 925 29.65 -47.47 12.28
C TYR A 925 28.68 -47.83 13.42
N LEU A 926 27.49 -47.23 13.49
CA LEU A 926 26.48 -47.58 14.46
C LEU A 926 26.03 -49.02 14.33
N LEU A 927 25.84 -49.54 13.12
CA LEU A 927 25.48 -50.92 12.85
C LEU A 927 26.61 -51.88 13.27
N ALA A 928 27.89 -51.55 13.03
CA ALA A 928 29.04 -52.32 13.49
C ALA A 928 29.12 -52.35 15.02
N PHE A 929 28.83 -51.21 15.67
CA PHE A 929 28.79 -51.11 17.14
C PHE A 929 27.70 -52.02 17.75
N LEU A 930 26.48 -51.95 17.20
CA LEU A 930 25.34 -52.79 17.63
C LEU A 930 25.61 -54.31 17.37
N ALA A 931 26.23 -54.64 16.24
CA ALA A 931 26.60 -56.01 15.94
C ALA A 931 27.64 -56.54 16.93
N ALA A 932 28.61 -55.72 17.36
CA ALA A 932 29.58 -56.07 18.42
C ALA A 932 28.92 -56.33 19.78
N GLN A 933 27.95 -55.46 20.18
CA GLN A 933 27.16 -55.66 21.41
C GLN A 933 26.38 -57.00 21.36
N LYS A 934 25.76 -57.30 20.23
CA LYS A 934 25.10 -58.60 20.02
C LYS A 934 26.03 -59.79 20.18
N GLU A 935 27.26 -59.74 19.65
CA GLU A 935 28.28 -60.74 19.80
C GLU A 935 28.73 -60.93 21.28
N GLN A 936 28.66 -59.82 22.09
CA GLN A 936 28.99 -59.85 23.52
C GLN A 936 27.86 -60.34 24.43
N GLY A 937 26.69 -60.71 23.84
CA GLY A 937 25.56 -61.34 24.52
C GLY A 937 24.39 -60.40 24.82
N GLU A 938 24.42 -59.15 24.40
CA GLU A 938 23.27 -58.24 24.46
C GLU A 938 22.25 -58.64 23.40
N GLN A 939 21.01 -58.97 23.81
CA GLN A 939 19.95 -59.32 22.87
C GLN A 939 19.26 -58.05 22.34
N PRO A 940 19.33 -57.77 21.02
CA PRO A 940 18.66 -56.65 20.45
C PRO A 940 17.13 -56.85 20.43
N VAL A 941 16.34 -55.79 20.67
CA VAL A 941 14.87 -55.82 20.49
C VAL A 941 14.50 -56.24 19.05
N PRO A 942 13.32 -56.84 18.84
CA PRO A 942 12.92 -57.30 17.50
C PRO A 942 13.03 -56.26 16.39
N ALA A 943 12.71 -55.03 16.71
CA ALA A 943 12.82 -53.87 15.82
C ALA A 943 14.27 -53.62 15.35
N LEU A 944 15.26 -53.73 16.25
CA LEU A 944 16.68 -53.55 15.94
C LEU A 944 17.26 -54.74 15.17
N SER A 945 16.79 -55.94 15.49
CA SER A 945 17.24 -57.16 14.83
C SER A 945 16.99 -57.16 13.30
N SER A 946 15.98 -56.42 12.83
CA SER A 946 15.66 -56.30 11.43
C SER A 946 16.73 -55.55 10.62
N PHE A 947 17.53 -54.71 11.23
CA PHE A 947 18.61 -53.93 10.61
C PHE A 947 19.97 -54.65 10.67
N LEU A 948 20.16 -55.56 11.61
CA LEU A 948 21.39 -56.32 11.75
C LEU A 948 21.37 -57.61 10.87
N LYS A 949 21.34 -57.39 9.54
CA LYS A 949 21.28 -58.49 8.55
C LYS A 949 22.60 -59.14 8.29
N GLU A 950 23.70 -58.42 8.49
CA GLU A 950 25.06 -58.86 8.20
C GLU A 950 25.90 -58.91 9.51
N ASP A 951 27.09 -59.45 9.44
CA ASP A 951 27.99 -59.52 10.55
C ASP A 951 28.74 -58.22 10.87
N LYS A 952 29.38 -58.13 12.01
CA LYS A 952 30.16 -56.99 12.43
C LYS A 952 31.26 -56.64 11.44
N GLY A 953 31.93 -57.66 10.87
CA GLY A 953 33.02 -57.48 9.89
C GLY A 953 32.56 -56.77 8.62
N TYR A 954 31.36 -57.12 8.14
CA TYR A 954 30.76 -56.46 7.00
C TYR A 954 30.50 -54.96 7.26
N TYR A 955 29.83 -54.61 8.34
CA TYR A 955 29.53 -53.22 8.65
C TYR A 955 30.78 -52.41 8.96
N LYS A 956 31.78 -52.99 9.63
CA LYS A 956 33.08 -52.41 9.87
C LYS A 956 33.79 -52.01 8.59
N LYS A 957 33.89 -52.94 7.60
CA LYS A 957 34.51 -52.68 6.32
C LYS A 957 33.78 -51.54 5.55
N LEU A 958 32.46 -51.55 5.61
CA LEU A 958 31.65 -50.53 4.96
C LEU A 958 31.84 -49.16 5.62
N ALA A 959 31.90 -49.09 6.95
CA ALA A 959 32.19 -47.85 7.65
C ALA A 959 33.59 -47.30 7.32
N GLU A 960 34.62 -48.19 7.28
CA GLU A 960 36.00 -47.80 6.90
C GLU A 960 36.12 -47.30 5.47
N GLN A 961 35.24 -47.73 4.54
CA GLN A 961 35.19 -47.21 3.17
C GLN A 961 34.61 -45.81 3.02
N HIS A 962 33.72 -45.41 3.92
CA HIS A 962 32.95 -44.16 3.84
C HIS A 962 33.42 -43.11 4.83
N LEU A 963 34.07 -43.47 5.95
CA LEU A 963 34.62 -42.52 6.92
C LEU A 963 35.96 -41.96 6.47
N THR A 964 36.23 -40.71 6.74
CA THR A 964 37.47 -40.04 6.33
C THR A 964 38.62 -40.30 7.28
N PRO A 965 39.87 -40.60 6.82
CA PRO A 965 40.96 -41.02 7.66
C PRO A 965 41.46 -39.98 8.66
N TYR A 966 41.17 -38.73 8.42
CA TYR A 966 41.64 -37.60 9.20
C TYR A 966 40.54 -37.06 10.13
N ARG A 967 39.38 -36.71 9.64
CA ARG A 967 38.29 -36.08 10.38
C ARG A 967 37.53 -37.10 11.27
N ASP A 968 37.40 -38.33 10.83
CA ASP A 968 36.70 -39.40 11.52
C ASP A 968 37.67 -40.37 12.23
N ARG A 969 38.92 -39.94 12.47
CA ARG A 969 39.96 -40.71 13.15
C ARG A 969 39.51 -41.32 14.50
N PRO A 970 38.75 -40.65 15.35
CA PRO A 970 38.22 -41.28 16.58
C PRO A 970 37.35 -42.50 16.33
N PHE A 971 36.47 -42.43 15.32
CA PHE A 971 35.66 -43.60 14.91
C PHE A 971 36.49 -44.73 14.35
N LEU A 972 37.42 -44.41 13.44
CA LEU A 972 38.29 -45.43 12.86
C LEU A 972 39.21 -46.11 13.88
N LYS A 973 39.69 -45.36 14.88
CA LYS A 973 40.44 -45.95 16.00
C LYS A 973 39.57 -46.91 16.80
N ARG A 974 38.31 -46.53 17.08
CA ARG A 974 37.39 -47.37 17.85
C ARG A 974 36.94 -48.61 17.09
N LEU A 975 36.72 -48.48 15.76
CA LEU A 975 36.46 -49.63 14.88
C LEU A 975 37.56 -50.68 14.89
N LYS A 976 38.82 -50.29 15.07
CA LYS A 976 39.94 -51.25 15.19
C LYS A 976 39.88 -52.09 16.45
N VAL A 977 39.22 -51.56 17.49
CA VAL A 977 39.08 -52.24 18.81
C VAL A 977 37.76 -53.01 18.88
N LEU A 978 36.70 -52.54 18.19
CA LEU A 978 35.49 -53.33 17.99
C LEU A 978 35.76 -54.63 17.20
#